data_424546fdac495e7a44885c67bf481bb5
#
_entry.id   424546fdac495e7a44885c67bf481bb5
#
_cell.length_a   1.000
_cell.length_b   1.000
_cell.length_c   1.000
_cell.angle_alpha   90.00
_cell.angle_beta   90.00
_cell.angle_gamma   90.00
#
_symmetry.space_group_name_H-M   'P 1'
#
loop_
_entity.id
_entity.type
_entity.pdbx_description
1 polymer ?
#
loop_
_entity_poly.entity_id
_entity_poly.type
_entity_poly.pdbx_seq_one_letter_code
_entity_poly.pdbx_strand_id
1 'polypeptide(L)'
;MTGTGEPGDTVTVVVGDQTQTTTINESGTWGVTFEDGSFPSDGSFRADVTVTGGGFTYDLDGPSFIIDMTPPEVSATSGVESVGDVENGAEYLDGVTIGGEGEAGATIEVQIEGSSHTTVVDAEGNWSVTFTTEEIASGEHSYAATITATDPLGNQTVIHETVVVDTFTTVAFADAAIAGDDVINAAEAAGTITMTGSAQAGATVTVEWLGTTVNAVVAENGSWTASFAAGVVASGTYSGTVATVTAVDAAGNSATATHIIDVDTEISLSIDDPQMGDNYISGAEHSASAGIVLTGEGEAGATVEVTFEGITRTTTVGADGQWSVAYQGNEIATGTRDSVVSVTTTDAAGNTETATHTVSIDTEVKDYAGSADAVINGAEAVNDLVVSGTVEVGSRVVVQLADGAWHNAAVDASGNWSVRVPSSEIPAGEHDLTLTMVATDHIGNTKTLTQAVHVDTLVRNLGLTGEIAGDGVVNATEYAQGVVVQGTVEANSTVTVTLENGIRHTVSAGADGKWSVTLAAGELPVGDGVDTEIRVSATDSVGNVDFFTETIHVDTVAPLSPEITAITPTKDAQGNAIGMRALYADMTDDIYTFDRVDASGTVSHIQATETDNATFNETEFRFGGTVPDGSYLVINNADAAGNSSSTLLIVNTTNSVEVDLGRAGLHGFDFAAVDLTWAPDAQMTLTADDLNRLTGPDHQLVVKGDAADDVSLSGDFAATGTQSIDGQTYTVYTLGDGHGSVLIDDDIHTTLI
;
A
#
# COMPACT_ATOMS: atom_id res chain seq x y z
N MET A 1 -7.16 -15.39 -1.32
CA MET A 1 -6.10 -15.71 -0.33
C MET A 1 -5.23 -16.81 -0.89
N THR A 2 -3.94 -16.77 -0.57
CA THR A 2 -2.99 -17.75 -1.08
C THR A 2 -2.01 -18.10 0.03
N GLY A 3 -1.38 -19.23 -0.09
CA GLY A 3 -0.34 -19.66 0.85
C GLY A 3 0.45 -20.87 0.33
N THR A 4 1.27 -21.40 1.19
CA THR A 4 2.09 -22.57 0.89
C THR A 4 1.86 -23.68 1.90
N GLY A 5 2.17 -24.90 1.53
CA GLY A 5 2.08 -26.07 2.40
C GLY A 5 2.47 -27.35 1.68
N GLU A 6 2.19 -28.48 2.29
CA GLU A 6 2.52 -29.80 1.74
C GLU A 6 1.60 -30.13 0.56
N PRO A 7 2.15 -30.50 -0.60
CA PRO A 7 1.34 -30.87 -1.76
C PRO A 7 0.38 -32.03 -1.45
N GLY A 8 -0.86 -31.85 -1.84
CA GLY A 8 -1.93 -32.83 -1.63
C GLY A 8 -2.77 -32.62 -0.38
N ASP A 9 -2.35 -31.79 0.56
CA ASP A 9 -3.15 -31.45 1.72
C ASP A 9 -4.32 -30.54 1.33
N THR A 10 -5.38 -30.65 2.07
CA THR A 10 -6.57 -29.83 1.88
C THR A 10 -6.50 -28.60 2.79
N VAL A 11 -6.67 -27.46 2.21
CA VAL A 11 -6.77 -26.19 2.93
C VAL A 11 -8.22 -25.73 2.91
N THR A 12 -8.76 -25.52 4.06
CA THR A 12 -10.06 -24.87 4.24
C THR A 12 -9.84 -23.51 4.85
N VAL A 13 -10.33 -22.50 4.19
CA VAL A 13 -10.28 -21.11 4.66
C VAL A 13 -11.69 -20.69 5.02
N VAL A 14 -11.87 -20.27 6.24
CA VAL A 14 -13.14 -19.74 6.75
C VAL A 14 -12.96 -18.25 7.05
N VAL A 15 -13.87 -17.46 6.56
CA VAL A 15 -13.93 -16.03 6.83
C VAL A 15 -15.38 -15.67 7.15
N GLY A 16 -15.63 -15.37 8.41
CA GLY A 16 -17.01 -15.20 8.87
C GLY A 16 -17.79 -16.50 8.72
N ASP A 17 -18.86 -16.45 7.95
CA ASP A 17 -19.69 -17.63 7.60
C ASP A 17 -19.32 -18.26 6.25
N GLN A 18 -18.35 -17.71 5.55
CA GLN A 18 -17.92 -18.19 4.25
C GLN A 18 -16.78 -19.18 4.38
N THR A 19 -16.88 -20.25 3.64
CA THR A 19 -15.86 -21.31 3.64
C THR A 19 -15.45 -21.62 2.21
N GLN A 20 -14.17 -21.61 1.97
CA GLN A 20 -13.56 -22.08 0.73
C GLN A 20 -12.57 -23.19 1.04
N THR A 21 -12.55 -24.17 0.18
CA THR A 21 -11.64 -25.30 0.33
C THR A 21 -10.87 -25.52 -0.96
N THR A 22 -9.58 -25.75 -0.82
CA THR A 22 -8.68 -26.03 -1.94
C THR A 22 -7.68 -27.11 -1.55
N THR A 23 -6.98 -27.64 -2.52
CA THR A 23 -5.89 -28.58 -2.29
C THR A 23 -4.57 -27.90 -2.65
N ILE A 24 -3.55 -28.14 -1.87
CA ILE A 24 -2.20 -27.65 -2.13
C ILE A 24 -1.66 -28.37 -3.37
N ASN A 25 -1.28 -27.58 -4.37
CA ASN A 25 -0.80 -28.11 -5.64
C ASN A 25 0.62 -28.69 -5.53
N GLU A 26 1.09 -29.32 -6.59
CA GLU A 26 2.41 -29.96 -6.63
C GLU A 26 3.59 -29.00 -6.41
N SER A 27 3.39 -27.69 -6.61
CA SER A 27 4.39 -26.66 -6.31
C SER A 27 4.36 -26.19 -4.84
N GLY A 28 3.54 -26.80 -4.03
CA GLY A 28 3.42 -26.44 -2.60
C GLY A 28 2.62 -25.17 -2.35
N THR A 29 1.82 -24.70 -3.31
CA THR A 29 1.02 -23.50 -3.18
C THR A 29 -0.47 -23.80 -3.20
N TRP A 30 -1.22 -22.96 -2.54
CA TRP A 30 -2.67 -22.99 -2.60
C TRP A 30 -3.25 -21.58 -2.75
N GLY A 31 -4.47 -21.52 -3.25
CA GLY A 31 -5.21 -20.28 -3.34
C GLY A 31 -6.71 -20.54 -3.27
N VAL A 32 -7.40 -19.65 -2.62
CA VAL A 32 -8.86 -19.60 -2.61
C VAL A 32 -9.31 -18.19 -2.95
N THR A 33 -10.40 -18.11 -3.69
CA THR A 33 -11.07 -16.85 -4.00
C THR A 33 -12.48 -16.94 -3.44
N PHE A 34 -12.87 -15.95 -2.72
CA PHE A 34 -14.25 -15.75 -2.35
C PHE A 34 -14.89 -14.90 -3.43
N GLU A 35 -16.08 -15.29 -3.89
CA GLU A 35 -16.77 -14.56 -4.96
C GLU A 35 -17.23 -13.20 -4.48
N ASP A 36 -17.34 -12.26 -5.41
CA ASP A 36 -17.89 -10.93 -5.15
C ASP A 36 -19.29 -11.07 -4.54
N GLY A 37 -19.53 -10.36 -3.43
CA GLY A 37 -20.80 -10.42 -2.72
C GLY A 37 -20.96 -11.62 -1.77
N SER A 38 -19.94 -12.46 -1.58
CA SER A 38 -20.00 -13.57 -0.61
C SER A 38 -20.08 -13.08 0.84
N PHE A 39 -19.64 -11.88 1.10
CA PHE A 39 -19.62 -11.32 2.45
C PHE A 39 -20.83 -10.39 2.64
N PRO A 40 -21.67 -10.65 3.66
CA PRO A 40 -22.96 -9.97 3.80
C PRO A 40 -22.87 -8.58 4.44
N SER A 41 -21.72 -8.20 4.97
CA SER A 41 -21.57 -6.92 5.66
C SER A 41 -20.11 -6.54 5.84
N ASP A 42 -19.90 -5.27 6.01
CA ASP A 42 -18.63 -4.70 6.40
C ASP A 42 -18.20 -5.22 7.77
N GLY A 43 -16.90 -5.33 7.96
CA GLY A 43 -16.39 -5.79 9.24
C GLY A 43 -14.93 -6.20 9.23
N SER A 44 -14.41 -6.35 10.42
CA SER A 44 -13.11 -6.96 10.62
C SER A 44 -13.25 -8.47 10.62
N PHE A 45 -12.64 -9.08 9.66
CA PHE A 45 -12.64 -10.52 9.50
C PHE A 45 -11.24 -11.06 9.75
N ARG A 46 -11.21 -12.25 10.26
CA ARG A 46 -9.99 -13.05 10.29
C ARG A 46 -10.24 -14.31 9.50
N ALA A 47 -9.27 -14.65 8.71
CA ALA A 47 -9.32 -15.95 8.08
C ALA A 47 -8.86 -17.01 9.07
N ASP A 48 -9.69 -18.00 9.31
CA ASP A 48 -9.29 -19.21 9.98
C ASP A 48 -8.91 -20.23 8.89
N VAL A 49 -7.70 -20.68 8.94
CA VAL A 49 -7.15 -21.57 7.93
C VAL A 49 -6.90 -22.92 8.56
N THR A 50 -7.65 -23.90 8.11
CA THR A 50 -7.45 -25.28 8.54
C THR A 50 -6.79 -26.08 7.43
N VAL A 51 -5.65 -26.66 7.74
CA VAL A 51 -4.94 -27.55 6.81
C VAL A 51 -5.10 -28.97 7.28
N THR A 52 -5.59 -29.83 6.39
CA THR A 52 -5.81 -31.26 6.68
C THR A 52 -5.03 -32.11 5.69
N GLY A 53 -4.10 -32.87 6.22
CA GLY A 53 -3.29 -33.79 5.44
C GLY A 53 -2.56 -34.81 6.31
N GLY A 54 -2.16 -35.89 5.74
CA GLY A 54 -1.41 -36.93 6.45
C GLY A 54 -2.11 -37.55 7.67
N GLY A 55 -3.42 -37.32 7.83
CA GLY A 55 -4.19 -37.80 9.00
C GLY A 55 -4.20 -36.83 10.18
N PHE A 56 -3.70 -35.63 9.98
CA PHE A 56 -3.69 -34.54 10.95
C PHE A 56 -4.45 -33.34 10.41
N THR A 57 -4.96 -32.54 11.32
CA THR A 57 -5.57 -31.24 11.02
C THR A 57 -4.84 -30.19 11.83
N TYR A 58 -4.48 -29.09 11.19
CA TYR A 58 -3.83 -27.94 11.80
C TYR A 58 -4.71 -26.72 11.57
N ASP A 59 -5.06 -26.07 12.63
CA ASP A 59 -5.73 -24.79 12.56
C ASP A 59 -4.68 -23.69 12.64
N LEU A 60 -4.70 -22.81 11.69
CA LEU A 60 -3.79 -21.69 11.58
C LEU A 60 -4.61 -20.40 11.64
N ASP A 61 -4.19 -19.53 12.46
CA ASP A 61 -4.69 -18.17 12.44
C ASP A 61 -4.23 -17.50 11.14
N GLY A 62 -5.14 -17.35 10.22
CA GLY A 62 -4.91 -16.60 9.00
C GLY A 62 -4.86 -15.09 9.25
N PRO A 63 -4.56 -14.32 8.22
CA PRO A 63 -4.51 -12.87 8.34
C PRO A 63 -5.88 -12.31 8.75
N SER A 64 -5.84 -11.29 9.56
CA SER A 64 -7.00 -10.43 9.74
C SER A 64 -7.06 -9.45 8.57
N PHE A 65 -8.25 -9.26 8.08
CA PHE A 65 -8.53 -8.29 7.03
C PHE A 65 -9.88 -7.63 7.31
N ILE A 66 -10.05 -6.51 6.77
CA ILE A 66 -11.32 -5.81 6.84
C ILE A 66 -12.00 -5.94 5.49
N ILE A 67 -13.25 -6.31 5.51
CA ILE A 67 -14.15 -6.17 4.38
C ILE A 67 -14.98 -4.94 4.66
N ASP A 68 -14.96 -4.09 3.74
CA ASP A 68 -15.86 -2.99 3.64
C ASP A 68 -16.33 -2.94 2.18
N MET A 69 -17.59 -3.20 2.01
CA MET A 69 -18.25 -3.18 0.70
C MET A 69 -19.25 -2.02 0.63
N THR A 70 -19.31 -1.26 1.71
CA THR A 70 -20.21 -0.13 1.81
C THR A 70 -19.49 1.09 1.22
N PRO A 71 -19.97 1.57 0.10
CA PRO A 71 -19.50 2.85 -0.40
C PRO A 71 -19.71 3.96 0.64
N PRO A 72 -18.75 4.86 0.80
CA PRO A 72 -18.80 5.91 1.78
C PRO A 72 -20.02 6.80 1.58
N GLU A 73 -20.72 7.11 2.64
CA GLU A 73 -21.69 8.20 2.56
C GLU A 73 -20.93 9.52 2.35
N VAL A 74 -21.31 10.24 1.32
CA VAL A 74 -20.81 11.57 1.03
C VAL A 74 -21.96 12.50 0.72
N SER A 75 -21.94 13.67 1.28
CA SER A 75 -22.85 14.75 0.96
C SER A 75 -22.11 16.07 0.90
N ALA A 76 -22.49 16.92 -0.02
CA ALA A 76 -22.14 18.31 0.06
C ALA A 76 -23.10 19.01 1.01
N THR A 77 -22.60 19.93 1.83
CA THR A 77 -23.41 20.72 2.76
C THR A 77 -23.19 22.21 2.57
N SER A 78 -22.27 22.58 1.68
CA SER A 78 -22.04 23.96 1.23
C SER A 78 -21.22 24.02 -0.06
N GLY A 79 -21.22 25.18 -0.72
CA GLY A 79 -20.52 25.44 -2.00
C GLY A 79 -21.22 24.84 -3.21
N VAL A 80 -22.41 24.31 -3.07
CA VAL A 80 -23.15 23.67 -4.17
C VAL A 80 -24.63 24.06 -4.17
N GLU A 81 -25.24 24.05 -5.35
CA GLU A 81 -26.62 24.41 -5.61
C GLU A 81 -27.63 23.55 -4.80
N SER A 82 -27.35 22.27 -4.61
CA SER A 82 -28.25 21.33 -3.94
C SER A 82 -28.55 21.67 -2.47
N VAL A 83 -27.62 22.36 -1.81
CA VAL A 83 -27.80 22.88 -0.45
C VAL A 83 -28.17 24.35 -0.45
N GLY A 84 -28.37 24.91 -1.61
CA GLY A 84 -28.80 26.27 -1.81
C GLY A 84 -27.67 27.30 -1.85
N ASP A 85 -26.42 26.94 -2.12
CA ASP A 85 -25.24 27.80 -2.12
C ASP A 85 -24.86 28.27 -3.54
N VAL A 86 -24.62 29.57 -3.70
CA VAL A 86 -24.11 30.22 -4.92
C VAL A 86 -22.88 31.05 -4.57
N GLU A 87 -21.82 30.85 -5.27
CA GLU A 87 -20.55 31.59 -5.14
C GLU A 87 -20.69 32.99 -5.73
N ASN A 88 -20.75 34.02 -4.92
CA ASN A 88 -20.89 35.42 -5.37
C ASN A 88 -19.53 36.07 -5.57
N GLY A 89 -19.55 37.33 -6.12
CA GLY A 89 -18.32 38.01 -6.48
C GLY A 89 -17.42 38.42 -5.33
N ALA A 90 -17.91 38.47 -4.11
CA ALA A 90 -17.11 38.78 -2.94
C ALA A 90 -16.45 37.53 -2.39
N GLU A 91 -17.18 36.46 -2.42
CA GLU A 91 -16.76 35.12 -2.02
C GLU A 91 -15.69 34.54 -2.94
N TYR A 92 -15.79 34.82 -4.24
CA TYR A 92 -14.82 34.37 -5.25
C TYR A 92 -13.37 34.84 -5.03
N LEU A 93 -13.06 35.90 -4.22
CA LEU A 93 -11.71 36.48 -4.10
C LEU A 93 -10.67 35.58 -3.47
N ASP A 94 -11.07 34.67 -2.59
CA ASP A 94 -10.16 33.73 -1.89
C ASP A 94 -10.25 32.27 -2.40
N GLY A 95 -10.99 32.03 -3.51
CA GLY A 95 -11.17 30.73 -4.14
C GLY A 95 -12.55 30.10 -3.86
N VAL A 96 -13.03 29.24 -4.75
CA VAL A 96 -14.34 28.54 -4.64
C VAL A 96 -14.23 27.36 -3.72
N THR A 97 -14.98 27.38 -2.63
CA THR A 97 -14.89 26.33 -1.61
C THR A 97 -16.14 25.48 -1.52
N ILE A 98 -15.95 24.20 -1.68
CA ILE A 98 -16.99 23.17 -1.57
C ILE A 98 -16.72 22.33 -0.33
N GLY A 99 -17.76 22.06 0.45
CA GLY A 99 -17.64 21.26 1.65
C GLY A 99 -18.85 20.37 1.98
N GLY A 100 -18.69 19.44 2.91
CA GLY A 100 -19.77 18.54 3.28
C GLY A 100 -19.46 17.61 4.45
N GLU A 101 -20.31 16.61 4.55
CA GLU A 101 -20.15 15.56 5.55
C GLU A 101 -19.77 14.24 4.89
N GLY A 102 -19.07 13.41 5.64
CA GLY A 102 -18.63 12.13 5.16
C GLY A 102 -17.99 11.23 6.20
N GLU A 103 -17.59 10.07 5.78
CA GLU A 103 -16.95 9.08 6.63
C GLU A 103 -15.53 9.49 7.00
N ALA A 104 -15.27 9.58 8.31
CA ALA A 104 -13.96 10.00 8.80
C ALA A 104 -12.82 9.11 8.33
N GLY A 105 -11.85 9.69 7.67
CA GLY A 105 -10.70 9.00 7.11
C GLY A 105 -10.80 8.66 5.62
N ALA A 106 -11.95 8.82 5.01
CA ALA A 106 -12.08 8.70 3.56
C ALA A 106 -11.39 9.86 2.83
N THR A 107 -10.90 9.60 1.65
CA THR A 107 -10.40 10.60 0.73
C THR A 107 -11.51 11.06 -0.20
N ILE A 108 -11.71 12.33 -0.33
CA ILE A 108 -12.61 12.93 -1.33
C ILE A 108 -11.79 13.65 -2.41
N GLU A 109 -12.06 13.35 -3.64
CA GLU A 109 -11.65 14.14 -4.79
C GLU A 109 -12.83 14.95 -5.28
N VAL A 110 -12.66 16.25 -5.42
CA VAL A 110 -13.61 17.11 -6.12
C VAL A 110 -13.00 17.56 -7.43
N GLN A 111 -13.71 17.29 -8.51
CA GLN A 111 -13.33 17.70 -9.86
C GLN A 111 -14.31 18.74 -10.41
N ILE A 112 -13.79 19.86 -10.87
CA ILE A 112 -14.52 20.94 -11.56
C ILE A 112 -13.67 21.40 -12.75
N GLU A 113 -14.27 21.44 -13.97
CA GLU A 113 -13.66 21.97 -15.21
C GLU A 113 -12.25 21.42 -15.54
N GLY A 114 -11.89 20.22 -15.05
CA GLY A 114 -10.59 19.62 -15.27
C GLY A 114 -9.55 19.92 -14.18
N SER A 115 -9.87 20.76 -13.22
CA SER A 115 -9.14 20.90 -11.95
C SER A 115 -9.66 19.87 -10.95
N SER A 116 -8.74 19.23 -10.22
CA SER A 116 -9.07 18.25 -9.20
C SER A 116 -8.31 18.58 -7.93
N HIS A 117 -9.04 18.63 -6.83
CA HIS A 117 -8.48 18.85 -5.50
C HIS A 117 -8.89 17.70 -4.57
N THR A 118 -7.97 17.35 -3.70
CA THR A 118 -8.17 16.22 -2.79
C THR A 118 -7.99 16.61 -1.32
N THR A 119 -8.83 16.04 -0.46
CA THR A 119 -8.79 16.24 0.99
C THR A 119 -9.04 14.93 1.73
N VAL A 120 -8.86 14.91 3.04
CA VAL A 120 -9.21 13.77 3.91
C VAL A 120 -10.28 14.22 4.89
N VAL A 121 -11.34 13.43 5.04
CA VAL A 121 -12.42 13.67 6.00
C VAL A 121 -11.90 13.55 7.42
N ASP A 122 -12.15 14.54 8.24
CA ASP A 122 -11.65 14.58 9.61
C ASP A 122 -12.48 13.71 10.62
N ALA A 123 -12.12 13.72 11.92
CA ALA A 123 -12.75 12.89 12.95
C ALA A 123 -14.17 13.30 13.34
N GLU A 124 -14.58 14.51 13.04
CA GLU A 124 -15.93 14.96 13.22
C GLU A 124 -16.79 14.71 11.99
N GLY A 125 -16.18 14.15 10.92
CA GLY A 125 -16.89 13.76 9.70
C GLY A 125 -17.02 14.87 8.66
N ASN A 126 -16.24 15.93 8.70
CA ASN A 126 -16.35 17.04 7.78
C ASN A 126 -15.22 17.05 6.76
N TRP A 127 -15.52 17.54 5.55
CA TRP A 127 -14.54 17.71 4.49
C TRP A 127 -14.67 19.05 3.78
N SER A 128 -13.61 19.63 3.25
CA SER A 128 -13.68 20.74 2.31
C SER A 128 -12.49 20.85 1.36
N VAL A 129 -12.74 21.47 0.21
CA VAL A 129 -11.78 21.74 -0.86
C VAL A 129 -11.97 23.16 -1.37
N THR A 130 -10.89 23.88 -1.63
CA THR A 130 -10.93 25.16 -2.32
C THR A 130 -10.28 25.07 -3.69
N PHE A 131 -10.99 25.55 -4.69
CA PHE A 131 -10.48 25.84 -6.01
C PHE A 131 -10.05 27.30 -6.09
N THR A 132 -8.92 27.55 -6.68
CA THR A 132 -8.41 28.92 -6.84
C THR A 132 -9.16 29.69 -7.93
N THR A 133 -9.06 30.98 -7.93
CA THR A 133 -9.61 31.86 -8.98
C THR A 133 -8.96 31.65 -10.36
N GLU A 134 -7.83 30.96 -10.45
CA GLU A 134 -7.21 30.53 -11.71
C GLU A 134 -7.81 29.23 -12.22
N GLU A 135 -8.39 28.42 -11.35
CA GLU A 135 -8.98 27.11 -11.68
C GLU A 135 -10.47 27.22 -12.04
N ILE A 136 -11.17 28.14 -11.42
CA ILE A 136 -12.59 28.41 -11.69
C ILE A 136 -12.72 29.83 -12.18
N ALA A 137 -13.26 30.02 -13.37
CA ALA A 137 -13.37 31.32 -13.97
C ALA A 137 -14.48 32.15 -13.33
N SER A 138 -14.24 33.47 -13.23
CA SER A 138 -15.27 34.47 -12.87
C SER A 138 -16.24 34.71 -14.04
N GLY A 139 -17.50 35.02 -13.76
CA GLY A 139 -18.54 35.23 -14.74
C GLY A 139 -19.90 34.68 -14.30
N GLU A 140 -20.82 34.48 -15.24
CA GLU A 140 -22.05 33.70 -15.05
C GLU A 140 -21.78 32.27 -15.48
N HIS A 141 -21.43 31.42 -14.55
CA HIS A 141 -21.07 30.02 -14.83
C HIS A 141 -21.80 29.04 -13.91
N SER A 142 -22.13 27.91 -14.48
CA SER A 142 -22.61 26.76 -13.74
C SER A 142 -21.65 25.61 -13.99
N TYR A 143 -20.96 25.20 -12.97
CA TYR A 143 -19.97 24.13 -13.04
C TYR A 143 -20.51 22.85 -12.45
N ALA A 144 -20.37 21.77 -13.21
CA ALA A 144 -20.60 20.45 -12.66
C ALA A 144 -19.40 20.05 -11.77
N ALA A 145 -19.66 19.86 -10.51
CA ALA A 145 -18.70 19.29 -9.57
C ALA A 145 -18.95 17.79 -9.46
N THR A 146 -17.91 17.02 -9.69
CA THR A 146 -17.91 15.59 -9.39
C THR A 146 -17.14 15.38 -8.09
N ILE A 147 -17.83 14.91 -7.09
CA ILE A 147 -17.27 14.62 -5.76
C ILE A 147 -17.17 13.11 -5.63
N THR A 148 -15.96 12.63 -5.58
CA THR A 148 -15.67 11.21 -5.42
C THR A 148 -15.10 10.96 -4.04
N ALA A 149 -15.81 10.22 -3.26
CA ALA A 149 -15.38 9.74 -1.96
C ALA A 149 -14.82 8.32 -2.10
N THR A 150 -13.67 8.05 -1.51
CA THR A 150 -13.02 6.74 -1.58
C THR A 150 -12.52 6.31 -0.21
N ASP A 151 -12.95 5.18 0.27
CA ASP A 151 -12.53 4.58 1.54
C ASP A 151 -11.14 3.92 1.47
N PRO A 152 -10.55 3.46 2.57
CA PRO A 152 -9.29 2.73 2.57
C PRO A 152 -9.28 1.42 1.79
N LEU A 153 -10.43 0.89 1.41
CA LEU A 153 -10.56 -0.35 0.64
C LEU A 153 -10.84 -0.10 -0.84
N GLY A 154 -11.04 1.16 -1.22
CA GLY A 154 -11.22 1.58 -2.60
C GLY A 154 -12.66 1.55 -3.09
N ASN A 155 -13.64 1.27 -2.20
CA ASN A 155 -15.03 1.46 -2.56
C ASN A 155 -15.28 2.96 -2.77
N GLN A 156 -16.14 3.33 -3.70
CA GLN A 156 -16.34 4.73 -4.06
C GLN A 156 -17.81 5.12 -4.10
N THR A 157 -18.08 6.29 -3.60
CA THR A 157 -19.29 7.05 -3.86
C THR A 157 -18.95 8.26 -4.72
N VAL A 158 -19.71 8.45 -5.75
CA VAL A 158 -19.63 9.64 -6.60
C VAL A 158 -20.95 10.39 -6.49
N ILE A 159 -20.88 11.63 -6.11
CA ILE A 159 -22.00 12.55 -6.20
C ILE A 159 -21.70 13.66 -7.20
N HIS A 160 -22.74 14.14 -7.81
CA HIS A 160 -22.64 15.24 -8.77
C HIS A 160 -23.43 16.41 -8.23
N GLU A 161 -22.75 17.51 -8.15
CA GLU A 161 -23.30 18.76 -7.68
C GLU A 161 -23.12 19.85 -8.75
N THR A 162 -23.85 20.89 -8.63
CA THR A 162 -23.68 22.10 -9.41
C THR A 162 -23.05 23.17 -8.53
N VAL A 163 -21.92 23.69 -8.94
CA VAL A 163 -21.34 24.91 -8.38
C VAL A 163 -21.70 26.06 -9.31
N VAL A 164 -22.47 26.98 -8.81
CA VAL A 164 -22.86 28.16 -9.59
C VAL A 164 -22.08 29.38 -9.11
N VAL A 165 -21.46 30.03 -10.04
CA VAL A 165 -20.62 31.23 -9.84
C VAL A 165 -21.26 32.37 -10.62
N ASP A 166 -21.59 33.44 -9.91
CA ASP A 166 -22.24 34.62 -10.52
C ASP A 166 -21.71 35.93 -9.91
N THR A 167 -20.98 36.72 -10.64
CA THR A 167 -20.17 37.83 -10.13
C THR A 167 -20.39 39.21 -10.74
N PHE A 168 -21.47 39.51 -11.49
CA PHE A 168 -21.50 40.72 -12.31
C PHE A 168 -22.86 41.39 -12.65
N THR A 169 -23.04 42.73 -12.56
CA THR A 169 -24.17 43.52 -13.11
C THR A 169 -23.84 44.97 -13.54
N THR A 170 -24.72 45.71 -14.25
CA THR A 170 -24.46 47.07 -14.77
C THR A 170 -25.67 48.00 -14.78
N VAL A 171 -25.42 49.36 -14.70
CA VAL A 171 -26.44 50.37 -14.89
C VAL A 171 -25.88 51.71 -15.38
N ALA A 172 -26.68 52.60 -15.96
CA ALA A 172 -26.35 53.95 -16.39
C ALA A 172 -27.55 54.91 -16.48
N PHE A 173 -27.31 56.17 -16.31
CA PHE A 173 -28.26 57.23 -16.70
C PHE A 173 -28.34 57.41 -18.23
N ALA A 174 -29.43 58.00 -18.73
CA ALA A 174 -29.52 58.47 -20.08
C ALA A 174 -28.64 59.73 -20.30
N ASP A 175 -28.10 59.87 -21.51
CA ASP A 175 -27.30 61.04 -21.88
C ASP A 175 -28.07 62.37 -21.89
N ALA A 176 -29.38 62.33 -21.78
CA ALA A 176 -30.23 63.48 -21.74
C ALA A 176 -30.28 64.11 -20.37
N ALA A 177 -30.10 65.42 -20.32
CA ALA A 177 -30.20 66.19 -19.09
C ALA A 177 -31.53 65.93 -18.36
N ILE A 178 -31.50 65.72 -17.05
CA ILE A 178 -32.68 65.59 -16.18
C ILE A 178 -33.35 66.99 -16.11
N ALA A 179 -34.67 67.01 -16.28
CA ALA A 179 -35.46 68.24 -16.42
C ALA A 179 -35.05 69.13 -17.62
N GLY A 180 -34.12 68.64 -18.47
CA GLY A 180 -33.66 69.33 -19.70
C GLY A 180 -32.27 69.89 -19.64
N ASP A 181 -31.72 70.09 -18.44
CA ASP A 181 -30.41 70.74 -18.20
C ASP A 181 -29.64 70.27 -16.96
N ASP A 182 -30.14 69.24 -16.34
CA ASP A 182 -29.58 68.61 -15.11
C ASP A 182 -29.68 69.52 -13.86
N VAL A 183 -30.54 70.43 -13.88
CA VAL A 183 -30.83 71.31 -12.72
C VAL A 183 -32.32 71.21 -12.42
N ILE A 184 -32.65 70.87 -11.17
CA ILE A 184 -34.02 70.97 -10.71
C ILE A 184 -34.21 72.18 -9.85
N ASN A 185 -34.99 73.07 -10.38
CA ASN A 185 -35.46 74.26 -9.70
C ASN A 185 -36.74 73.96 -8.89
N ALA A 186 -37.20 74.97 -8.13
CA ALA A 186 -38.37 74.84 -7.30
C ALA A 186 -39.66 74.54 -8.12
N ALA A 187 -39.69 74.76 -9.39
CA ALA A 187 -40.84 74.49 -10.25
C ALA A 187 -40.89 73.02 -10.69
N GLU A 188 -39.73 72.47 -11.00
CA GLU A 188 -39.60 71.04 -11.26
C GLU A 188 -39.79 70.26 -9.95
N ALA A 189 -39.22 70.74 -8.83
CA ALA A 189 -39.47 70.24 -7.51
C ALA A 189 -40.92 70.41 -6.99
N ALA A 190 -41.63 71.41 -7.48
CA ALA A 190 -43.08 71.60 -7.24
C ALA A 190 -43.96 70.77 -8.19
N GLY A 191 -43.37 70.27 -9.24
CA GLY A 191 -44.00 69.36 -10.20
C GLY A 191 -43.54 67.91 -10.00
N THR A 192 -43.47 67.22 -11.14
CA THR A 192 -42.88 65.89 -11.18
C THR A 192 -41.51 66.00 -11.83
N ILE A 193 -40.46 65.70 -11.10
CA ILE A 193 -39.10 65.68 -11.59
C ILE A 193 -38.79 64.26 -12.11
N THR A 194 -38.38 64.17 -13.36
CA THR A 194 -38.22 62.87 -14.04
C THR A 194 -36.78 62.71 -14.49
N MET A 195 -36.22 61.57 -14.21
CA MET A 195 -34.89 61.14 -14.58
C MET A 195 -34.94 59.81 -15.34
N THR A 196 -33.96 59.56 -16.24
CA THR A 196 -33.96 58.41 -17.12
C THR A 196 -32.59 57.77 -17.33
N GLY A 197 -32.53 56.50 -17.69
CA GLY A 197 -31.28 55.80 -17.99
C GLY A 197 -31.46 54.39 -18.56
N SER A 198 -30.42 53.58 -18.45
CA SER A 198 -30.42 52.17 -18.86
C SER A 198 -29.75 51.29 -17.79
N ALA A 199 -30.21 50.07 -17.70
CA ALA A 199 -29.66 49.06 -16.80
C ALA A 199 -29.60 47.70 -17.52
N GLN A 200 -28.99 46.70 -16.90
CA GLN A 200 -29.09 45.33 -17.37
C GLN A 200 -30.55 44.90 -17.40
N ALA A 201 -30.97 44.30 -18.55
CA ALA A 201 -32.34 43.86 -18.70
C ALA A 201 -32.70 42.82 -17.60
N GLY A 202 -33.80 43.05 -16.90
CA GLY A 202 -34.22 42.22 -15.77
C GLY A 202 -33.67 42.65 -14.39
N ALA A 203 -32.70 43.59 -14.33
CA ALA A 203 -32.24 44.15 -13.06
C ALA A 203 -33.32 45.11 -12.49
N THR A 204 -33.29 45.25 -11.16
CA THR A 204 -34.13 46.20 -10.44
C THR A 204 -33.39 47.53 -10.30
N VAL A 205 -34.05 48.67 -10.56
CA VAL A 205 -33.42 50.01 -10.59
C VAL A 205 -34.13 51.01 -9.69
N THR A 206 -33.41 51.79 -8.92
CA THR A 206 -33.97 52.88 -8.10
C THR A 206 -33.26 54.24 -8.32
N VAL A 207 -33.95 55.34 -8.08
CA VAL A 207 -33.38 56.70 -8.05
C VAL A 207 -33.84 57.43 -6.79
N GLU A 208 -32.94 58.11 -6.13
CA GLU A 208 -33.20 58.94 -4.95
C GLU A 208 -32.78 60.41 -5.18
N TRP A 209 -33.52 61.37 -4.63
CA TRP A 209 -33.22 62.78 -4.68
C TRP A 209 -33.90 63.62 -3.60
N LEU A 210 -33.20 64.53 -2.97
CA LEU A 210 -33.69 65.46 -1.90
C LEU A 210 -34.47 64.76 -0.81
N GLY A 211 -34.01 63.61 -0.33
CA GLY A 211 -34.68 62.82 0.67
C GLY A 211 -35.88 62.00 0.12
N THR A 212 -35.99 61.91 -1.17
CA THR A 212 -37.02 61.15 -1.84
C THR A 212 -36.41 60.17 -2.84
N THR A 213 -36.47 58.89 -2.56
CA THR A 213 -36.08 57.82 -3.50
C THR A 213 -37.25 57.41 -4.36
N VAL A 214 -37.02 57.21 -5.63
CA VAL A 214 -38.01 56.85 -6.64
C VAL A 214 -37.56 55.59 -7.40
N ASN A 215 -38.38 54.63 -7.50
CA ASN A 215 -38.12 53.46 -8.33
C ASN A 215 -38.23 53.75 -9.81
N ALA A 216 -37.31 53.22 -10.60
CA ALA A 216 -37.43 53.23 -12.04
C ALA A 216 -38.19 52.00 -12.57
N VAL A 217 -39.00 52.22 -13.54
CA VAL A 217 -39.58 51.12 -14.31
C VAL A 217 -38.55 50.72 -15.37
N VAL A 218 -38.08 49.49 -15.28
CA VAL A 218 -37.14 48.96 -16.26
C VAL A 218 -37.93 48.26 -17.39
N ALA A 219 -37.72 48.72 -18.58
CA ALA A 219 -38.33 48.12 -19.78
C ALA A 219 -37.54 46.87 -20.21
N GLU A 220 -38.15 46.03 -21.07
CA GLU A 220 -37.52 44.84 -21.61
C GLU A 220 -36.15 45.06 -22.32
N ASN A 221 -35.92 46.30 -22.77
CA ASN A 221 -34.66 46.71 -23.41
C ASN A 221 -33.64 47.29 -22.44
N GLY A 222 -33.89 47.23 -21.10
CA GLY A 222 -33.03 47.74 -20.06
C GLY A 222 -33.09 49.26 -19.80
N SER A 223 -33.95 50.01 -20.45
CA SER A 223 -34.13 51.45 -20.17
C SER A 223 -35.01 51.66 -18.94
N TRP A 224 -34.69 52.71 -18.16
CA TRP A 224 -35.43 53.03 -16.96
C TRP A 224 -35.78 54.54 -16.85
N THR A 225 -36.77 54.82 -16.03
CA THR A 225 -37.24 56.19 -15.75
C THR A 225 -37.69 56.33 -14.30
N ALA A 226 -37.25 57.45 -13.65
CA ALA A 226 -37.64 57.84 -12.29
C ALA A 226 -38.23 59.21 -12.25
N SER A 227 -39.21 59.50 -11.38
CA SER A 227 -39.89 60.78 -11.30
C SER A 227 -40.20 61.18 -9.85
N PHE A 228 -39.87 62.40 -9.48
CA PHE A 228 -40.09 62.97 -8.17
C PHE A 228 -41.29 63.90 -8.17
N ALA A 229 -42.17 63.72 -7.17
CA ALA A 229 -43.35 64.50 -7.04
C ALA A 229 -43.14 65.88 -6.41
N ALA A 230 -43.99 66.79 -6.65
CA ALA A 230 -43.99 68.12 -6.00
C ALA A 230 -43.97 68.00 -4.49
N GLY A 231 -43.03 68.70 -3.81
CA GLY A 231 -42.86 68.70 -2.35
C GLY A 231 -41.90 67.67 -1.83
N VAL A 232 -41.35 66.87 -2.67
CA VAL A 232 -40.19 66.00 -2.35
C VAL A 232 -38.94 66.82 -2.12
N VAL A 233 -38.80 67.84 -2.89
CA VAL A 233 -37.80 68.87 -2.65
C VAL A 233 -38.24 69.74 -1.48
N ALA A 234 -37.86 69.34 -0.26
CA ALA A 234 -38.15 70.13 0.91
C ALA A 234 -37.29 71.34 0.97
N SER A 235 -37.64 72.27 1.72
CA SER A 235 -36.99 73.62 1.83
C SER A 235 -35.50 73.60 2.02
N GLY A 236 -34.77 73.99 1.05
CA GLY A 236 -33.32 74.17 1.05
C GLY A 236 -32.84 74.33 -0.35
N THR A 237 -32.01 75.31 -0.64
CA THR A 237 -31.37 75.52 -1.90
C THR A 237 -30.01 74.88 -1.87
N TYR A 238 -29.78 74.05 -2.70
CA TYR A 238 -28.58 73.25 -2.73
C TYR A 238 -28.01 73.28 -4.13
N SER A 239 -26.97 73.90 -4.37
CA SER A 239 -26.26 73.84 -5.65
C SER A 239 -25.42 72.53 -5.69
N GLY A 240 -25.46 71.86 -6.79
CA GLY A 240 -24.77 70.64 -6.96
C GLY A 240 -25.46 69.46 -6.30
N THR A 241 -26.78 69.39 -6.33
CA THR A 241 -27.54 68.22 -5.93
C THR A 241 -27.33 67.05 -6.90
N VAL A 242 -27.22 65.91 -6.40
CA VAL A 242 -26.85 64.73 -7.20
C VAL A 242 -27.92 63.66 -7.08
N ALA A 243 -28.44 63.24 -8.18
CA ALA A 243 -29.32 62.09 -8.26
C ALA A 243 -28.54 60.79 -8.52
N THR A 244 -28.85 59.73 -7.85
CA THR A 244 -28.19 58.42 -8.00
C THR A 244 -29.15 57.34 -8.43
N VAL A 245 -28.72 56.52 -9.36
CA VAL A 245 -29.47 55.38 -9.83
C VAL A 245 -28.70 54.06 -9.59
N THR A 246 -29.36 53.06 -9.07
CA THR A 246 -28.78 51.79 -8.73
C THR A 246 -29.54 50.63 -9.40
N ALA A 247 -28.87 49.66 -9.90
CA ALA A 247 -29.47 48.41 -10.39
C ALA A 247 -28.82 47.21 -9.64
N VAL A 248 -29.64 46.26 -9.36
CA VAL A 248 -29.25 45.01 -8.71
C VAL A 248 -29.84 43.84 -9.49
N ASP A 249 -29.06 42.82 -9.79
CA ASP A 249 -29.52 41.64 -10.50
C ASP A 249 -30.05 40.54 -9.56
N ALA A 250 -30.43 39.41 -10.12
CA ALA A 250 -31.08 38.32 -9.40
C ALA A 250 -30.14 37.44 -8.55
N ALA A 251 -28.81 37.60 -8.71
CA ALA A 251 -27.80 36.93 -7.89
C ALA A 251 -27.35 37.82 -6.71
N GLY A 252 -27.72 39.09 -6.72
CA GLY A 252 -27.30 40.04 -5.70
C GLY A 252 -26.12 40.89 -6.09
N ASN A 253 -25.58 40.78 -7.30
CA ASN A 253 -24.55 41.70 -7.80
C ASN A 253 -25.16 43.08 -8.10
N SER A 254 -24.51 44.12 -7.66
CA SER A 254 -25.05 45.47 -7.74
C SER A 254 -24.19 46.44 -8.52
N ALA A 255 -24.80 47.32 -9.25
CA ALA A 255 -24.15 48.41 -9.97
C ALA A 255 -24.82 49.76 -9.73
N THR A 256 -24.08 50.84 -9.69
CA THR A 256 -24.65 52.18 -9.53
C THR A 256 -24.20 53.14 -10.61
N ALA A 257 -25.01 54.14 -10.88
CA ALA A 257 -24.62 55.34 -11.60
C ALA A 257 -25.12 56.62 -10.89
N THR A 258 -24.55 57.77 -11.18
CA THR A 258 -24.97 59.01 -10.60
C THR A 258 -25.22 60.07 -11.69
N HIS A 259 -26.15 60.98 -11.44
CA HIS A 259 -26.41 62.15 -12.23
C HIS A 259 -26.49 63.37 -11.34
N ILE A 260 -26.02 64.51 -11.81
CA ILE A 260 -26.05 65.76 -11.01
C ILE A 260 -27.23 66.61 -11.43
N ILE A 261 -28.01 67.03 -10.47
CA ILE A 261 -29.11 67.94 -10.65
C ILE A 261 -28.96 69.07 -9.66
N ASP A 262 -28.86 70.26 -10.15
CA ASP A 262 -28.91 71.40 -9.27
C ASP A 262 -30.35 71.68 -8.88
N VAL A 263 -30.67 71.28 -7.73
CA VAL A 263 -31.92 71.60 -7.13
C VAL A 263 -31.74 72.07 -5.79
N ASP A 264 -32.77 72.27 -5.45
CA ASP A 264 -33.05 72.57 -4.24
C ASP A 264 -33.95 71.75 -3.43
N THR A 265 -33.61 70.69 -3.01
CA THR A 265 -34.43 69.98 -2.04
C THR A 265 -33.75 68.73 -1.59
N GLU A 266 -34.34 67.78 -1.02
CA GLU A 266 -33.67 66.77 -0.21
C GLU A 266 -34.02 65.35 -0.67
N ILE A 267 -33.16 64.43 -0.46
CA ILE A 267 -33.30 63.03 -0.96
C ILE A 267 -32.97 62.00 0.13
N SER A 268 -33.41 60.74 0.02
CA SER A 268 -33.07 59.67 0.98
C SER A 268 -33.10 58.24 0.42
N LEU A 269 -32.44 57.32 1.15
CA LEU A 269 -32.27 55.94 0.78
C LEU A 269 -32.13 55.01 2.02
N SER A 270 -32.56 53.75 1.96
CA SER A 270 -32.17 52.70 2.89
C SER A 270 -31.83 51.36 2.20
N ILE A 271 -31.04 50.61 2.86
CA ILE A 271 -30.64 49.28 2.50
C ILE A 271 -31.18 48.33 3.58
N ASP A 272 -31.77 47.23 3.22
CA ASP A 272 -32.25 46.24 4.19
C ASP A 272 -31.14 45.69 5.07
N ASP A 273 -31.48 45.41 6.33
CA ASP A 273 -30.60 44.75 7.28
C ASP A 273 -31.44 43.69 8.07
N PRO A 274 -31.14 42.43 7.90
CA PRO A 274 -30.06 41.81 7.11
C PRO A 274 -30.39 41.69 5.61
N GLN A 275 -29.36 41.84 4.79
CA GLN A 275 -29.39 41.44 3.37
C GLN A 275 -29.32 39.93 3.28
N MET A 276 -29.92 39.33 2.23
CA MET A 276 -29.92 37.89 2.00
C MET A 276 -30.55 37.08 3.17
N GLY A 277 -31.15 37.73 4.16
CA GLY A 277 -31.75 37.13 5.34
C GLY A 277 -30.87 37.07 6.58
N ASP A 278 -29.56 37.18 6.42
CA ASP A 278 -28.59 37.11 7.52
C ASP A 278 -27.32 37.99 7.33
N ASN A 279 -27.26 38.76 6.27
CA ASN A 279 -26.11 39.59 5.82
C ASN A 279 -24.88 38.76 5.39
N TYR A 280 -25.03 37.51 5.19
CA TYR A 280 -23.99 36.66 4.61
C TYR A 280 -24.33 36.27 3.18
N ILE A 281 -23.33 36.19 2.36
CA ILE A 281 -23.41 35.64 1.01
C ILE A 281 -22.62 34.34 0.97
N SER A 282 -23.37 33.26 1.09
CA SER A 282 -22.84 31.92 1.07
C SER A 282 -22.48 31.45 -0.36
N GLY A 283 -21.68 30.43 -0.47
CA GLY A 283 -21.42 29.76 -1.73
C GLY A 283 -22.70 29.21 -2.41
N ALA A 284 -23.74 28.90 -1.63
CA ALA A 284 -25.03 28.44 -2.14
C ALA A 284 -25.84 29.55 -2.81
N GLU A 285 -25.89 30.69 -2.20
CA GLU A 285 -26.55 31.87 -2.78
C GLU A 285 -25.80 32.33 -4.01
N HIS A 286 -24.51 32.22 -4.00
CA HIS A 286 -23.63 32.49 -5.14
C HIS A 286 -23.83 31.49 -6.30
N SER A 287 -24.10 30.22 -6.03
CA SER A 287 -24.34 29.19 -7.05
C SER A 287 -25.81 29.08 -7.49
N ALA A 288 -26.74 29.70 -6.77
CA ALA A 288 -28.15 29.67 -7.14
C ALA A 288 -28.40 30.32 -8.49
N SER A 289 -29.30 29.76 -9.25
CA SER A 289 -29.69 30.31 -10.57
C SER A 289 -30.32 31.73 -10.48
N ALA A 290 -30.75 32.12 -9.30
CA ALA A 290 -31.26 33.45 -9.01
C ALA A 290 -30.15 34.49 -8.79
N GLY A 291 -28.91 34.05 -8.44
CA GLY A 291 -27.81 34.92 -8.08
C GLY A 291 -27.94 35.59 -6.70
N ILE A 292 -27.03 36.50 -6.42
CA ILE A 292 -27.00 37.31 -5.18
C ILE A 292 -27.92 38.49 -5.34
N VAL A 293 -28.96 38.53 -4.52
CA VAL A 293 -29.96 39.60 -4.55
C VAL A 293 -29.75 40.51 -3.33
N LEU A 294 -29.41 41.74 -3.59
CA LEU A 294 -29.39 42.79 -2.59
C LEU A 294 -30.72 43.55 -2.58
N THR A 295 -31.22 43.85 -1.42
CA THR A 295 -32.50 44.51 -1.21
C THR A 295 -32.42 45.71 -0.30
N GLY A 296 -33.42 46.53 -0.39
CA GLY A 296 -33.62 47.62 0.51
C GLY A 296 -34.94 48.28 0.26
N GLU A 297 -35.21 49.29 1.07
CA GLU A 297 -36.41 50.08 0.96
C GLU A 297 -36.02 51.48 0.39
N GLY A 298 -36.88 51.99 -0.45
CA GLY A 298 -36.81 53.28 -0.98
C GLY A 298 -38.16 53.82 -1.38
N GLU A 299 -38.27 54.92 -2.04
CA GLU A 299 -39.51 55.42 -2.58
C GLU A 299 -39.83 54.76 -3.90
N ALA A 300 -41.09 54.27 -4.00
CA ALA A 300 -41.54 53.47 -5.15
C ALA A 300 -41.38 54.19 -6.49
N GLY A 301 -40.74 53.55 -7.47
CA GLY A 301 -40.43 54.10 -8.79
C GLY A 301 -39.05 54.77 -8.91
N ALA A 302 -38.30 55.01 -7.83
CA ALA A 302 -36.98 55.63 -7.89
C ALA A 302 -35.91 54.73 -8.49
N THR A 303 -34.85 55.30 -9.05
CA THR A 303 -33.66 54.61 -9.52
C THR A 303 -32.60 54.59 -8.46
N VAL A 304 -32.06 53.45 -8.16
CA VAL A 304 -30.95 53.25 -7.19
C VAL A 304 -29.78 52.58 -7.87
N GLU A 305 -28.63 53.14 -7.75
CA GLU A 305 -27.36 52.53 -8.11
C GLU A 305 -26.78 51.77 -6.92
N VAL A 306 -26.45 50.52 -7.10
CA VAL A 306 -25.74 49.73 -6.11
C VAL A 306 -24.37 49.35 -6.63
N THR A 307 -23.33 49.76 -5.97
CA THR A 307 -21.98 49.27 -6.22
C THR A 307 -21.60 48.22 -5.20
N PHE A 308 -21.27 47.05 -5.74
CA PHE A 308 -20.80 45.95 -4.95
C PHE A 308 -19.56 45.34 -5.60
N GLU A 309 -18.45 45.22 -4.86
CA GLU A 309 -17.16 44.68 -5.33
C GLU A 309 -16.58 45.37 -6.57
N GLY A 310 -16.77 46.68 -6.66
CA GLY A 310 -16.30 47.47 -7.81
C GLY A 310 -17.19 47.40 -9.05
N ILE A 311 -18.30 46.72 -8.95
CA ILE A 311 -19.31 46.55 -9.98
C ILE A 311 -20.59 47.25 -9.54
N THR A 312 -21.09 48.04 -10.42
CA THR A 312 -22.23 48.91 -10.15
C THR A 312 -23.41 48.52 -11.01
N ARG A 313 -24.62 48.49 -10.44
CA ARG A 313 -25.87 48.12 -11.08
C ARG A 313 -27.05 48.97 -10.59
N THR A 314 -28.06 49.01 -11.36
CA THR A 314 -29.27 49.78 -11.08
C THR A 314 -30.53 48.94 -11.05
N THR A 315 -31.49 49.31 -10.23
CA THR A 315 -32.75 48.63 -10.10
C THR A 315 -33.92 49.59 -9.99
N THR A 316 -35.12 49.09 -9.86
CA THR A 316 -36.31 49.84 -9.54
C THR A 316 -36.89 49.39 -8.21
N VAL A 317 -37.27 50.29 -7.36
CA VAL A 317 -38.08 50.02 -6.17
C VAL A 317 -39.51 49.76 -6.58
N GLY A 318 -40.12 48.68 -6.12
CA GLY A 318 -41.49 48.32 -6.41
C GLY A 318 -42.52 49.27 -5.83
N ALA A 319 -43.82 49.06 -6.16
CA ALA A 319 -44.93 49.80 -5.62
C ALA A 319 -45.16 49.55 -4.12
N ASP A 320 -44.44 48.58 -3.55
CA ASP A 320 -44.38 48.21 -2.15
C ASP A 320 -43.25 48.85 -1.36
N GLY A 321 -42.44 49.69 -2.04
CA GLY A 321 -41.32 50.40 -1.45
C GLY A 321 -40.00 49.61 -1.40
N GLN A 322 -39.93 48.43 -1.96
CA GLN A 322 -38.77 47.55 -1.92
C GLN A 322 -37.95 47.69 -3.21
N TRP A 323 -36.63 47.70 -3.09
CA TRP A 323 -35.74 47.52 -4.21
C TRP A 323 -34.95 46.23 -4.09
N SER A 324 -34.66 45.66 -5.19
CA SER A 324 -33.80 44.47 -5.25
C SER A 324 -32.92 44.48 -6.51
N VAL A 325 -31.72 44.04 -6.34
CA VAL A 325 -30.72 43.93 -7.39
C VAL A 325 -30.03 42.59 -7.28
N ALA A 326 -29.90 41.95 -8.43
CA ALA A 326 -29.21 40.68 -8.49
C ALA A 326 -27.86 40.77 -9.20
N TYR A 327 -26.85 40.23 -8.64
CA TYR A 327 -25.49 40.10 -9.19
C TYR A 327 -25.20 38.67 -9.54
N GLN A 328 -24.64 38.49 -10.73
CA GLN A 328 -24.34 37.14 -11.19
C GLN A 328 -22.96 36.65 -10.68
N GLY A 329 -22.82 35.36 -10.37
CA GLY A 329 -21.66 34.81 -9.64
C GLY A 329 -20.28 35.04 -10.24
N ASN A 330 -20.14 35.29 -11.53
CA ASN A 330 -18.83 35.53 -12.11
C ASN A 330 -18.32 36.99 -12.08
N GLU A 331 -19.05 37.88 -11.49
CA GLU A 331 -18.61 39.30 -11.34
C GLU A 331 -18.04 39.60 -9.97
N ILE A 332 -18.35 38.77 -9.00
CA ILE A 332 -17.96 38.97 -7.61
C ILE A 332 -16.99 37.89 -7.22
N ALA A 333 -15.80 38.28 -6.81
CA ALA A 333 -14.77 37.34 -6.44
C ALA A 333 -15.16 36.54 -5.20
N THR A 334 -14.75 35.29 -5.14
CA THR A 334 -14.93 34.44 -3.99
C THR A 334 -14.04 34.83 -2.81
N GLY A 335 -14.29 34.29 -1.68
CA GLY A 335 -13.50 34.45 -0.49
C GLY A 335 -14.29 34.90 0.71
N THR A 336 -13.63 35.16 1.83
CA THR A 336 -14.26 35.65 3.04
C THR A 336 -13.78 37.06 3.28
N ARG A 337 -14.70 38.03 3.25
CA ARG A 337 -14.46 39.43 3.53
C ARG A 337 -15.75 40.16 3.80
N ASP A 338 -15.65 41.25 4.51
CA ASP A 338 -16.72 42.22 4.55
C ASP A 338 -16.67 43.08 3.29
N SER A 339 -17.77 43.16 2.61
CA SER A 339 -17.92 43.98 1.42
C SER A 339 -18.99 45.01 1.62
N VAL A 340 -18.65 46.24 1.21
CA VAL A 340 -19.58 47.34 1.35
C VAL A 340 -20.43 47.45 0.09
N VAL A 341 -21.71 47.22 0.26
CA VAL A 341 -22.73 47.63 -0.69
C VAL A 341 -22.90 49.13 -0.56
N SER A 342 -22.60 49.86 -1.60
CA SER A 342 -22.87 51.27 -1.70
C SER A 342 -24.05 51.52 -2.59
N VAL A 343 -25.06 52.15 -2.11
CA VAL A 343 -26.32 52.42 -2.80
C VAL A 343 -26.51 53.95 -2.88
N THR A 344 -26.70 54.48 -4.05
CA THR A 344 -26.73 55.91 -4.32
C THR A 344 -27.96 56.33 -5.11
N THR A 345 -28.48 57.52 -4.96
CA THR A 345 -29.70 58.07 -5.60
C THR A 345 -29.52 59.51 -6.15
N THR A 346 -30.31 59.96 -7.14
CA THR A 346 -30.16 61.25 -7.84
C THR A 346 -31.50 61.86 -8.24
N ASP A 347 -31.60 63.22 -8.26
CA ASP A 347 -32.74 63.96 -8.81
C ASP A 347 -32.44 64.61 -10.16
N ALA A 348 -33.39 65.31 -10.77
CA ALA A 348 -33.29 65.83 -12.12
C ALA A 348 -32.90 67.32 -12.20
N ALA A 349 -32.94 68.01 -11.12
CA ALA A 349 -32.13 69.17 -10.95
C ALA A 349 -30.73 68.75 -10.59
N GLY A 350 -30.56 67.49 -10.28
CA GLY A 350 -29.32 66.87 -9.92
C GLY A 350 -29.16 66.44 -8.46
N ASN A 351 -30.16 66.47 -7.62
CA ASN A 351 -29.98 66.15 -6.17
C ASN A 351 -29.76 64.65 -5.94
N THR A 352 -28.89 64.30 -4.99
CA THR A 352 -28.56 62.89 -4.72
C THR A 352 -28.29 62.55 -3.24
N GLU A 353 -28.36 61.23 -2.88
CA GLU A 353 -27.93 60.69 -1.60
C GLU A 353 -27.36 59.25 -1.72
N THR A 354 -26.64 58.78 -0.70
CA THR A 354 -26.01 57.44 -0.71
C THR A 354 -26.14 56.73 0.65
N ALA A 355 -26.42 55.40 0.63
CA ALA A 355 -26.35 54.52 1.76
C ALA A 355 -25.31 53.42 1.55
N THR A 356 -24.75 52.91 2.63
CA THR A 356 -23.85 51.79 2.61
C THR A 356 -24.31 50.74 3.59
N HIS A 357 -24.25 49.50 3.14
CA HIS A 357 -24.48 48.33 3.99
C HIS A 357 -23.32 47.34 3.85
N THR A 358 -22.92 46.74 4.93
CA THR A 358 -21.85 45.74 4.86
C THR A 358 -22.49 44.36 4.75
N VAL A 359 -22.16 43.66 3.70
CA VAL A 359 -22.49 42.28 3.51
C VAL A 359 -21.23 41.48 3.71
N SER A 360 -21.27 40.53 4.57
CA SER A 360 -20.18 39.57 4.76
C SER A 360 -20.25 38.52 3.67
N ILE A 361 -19.30 38.59 2.78
CA ILE A 361 -19.16 37.61 1.74
C ILE A 361 -18.32 36.48 2.30
N ASP A 362 -18.86 35.31 2.22
CA ASP A 362 -18.14 34.13 2.65
C ASP A 362 -18.52 32.94 1.77
N THR A 363 -17.70 32.66 0.82
CA THR A 363 -17.94 31.62 -0.18
C THR A 363 -17.00 30.47 -0.06
N GLU A 364 -16.10 30.56 0.87
CA GLU A 364 -15.11 29.52 1.04
C GLU A 364 -14.81 29.30 2.51
N VAL A 365 -14.51 28.13 2.85
CA VAL A 365 -13.92 27.79 4.13
C VAL A 365 -12.43 28.15 4.10
N LYS A 366 -12.00 29.13 4.92
CA LYS A 366 -10.62 29.57 5.04
C LYS A 366 -9.76 28.65 5.87
N ASP A 367 -8.45 28.82 5.71
CA ASP A 367 -7.42 28.16 6.52
C ASP A 367 -7.62 26.65 6.62
N TYR A 368 -8.34 26.09 5.64
CA TYR A 368 -8.65 24.68 5.64
C TYR A 368 -7.49 23.86 5.11
N ALA A 369 -6.87 23.19 6.02
CA ALA A 369 -5.86 22.18 5.78
C ALA A 369 -6.18 20.94 6.61
N GLY A 370 -5.83 19.80 6.07
CA GLY A 370 -5.98 18.53 6.76
C GLY A 370 -5.11 17.47 6.14
N SER A 371 -4.65 16.59 6.98
CA SER A 371 -3.88 15.43 6.56
C SER A 371 -4.01 14.30 7.57
N ALA A 372 -3.78 13.11 7.08
CA ALA A 372 -3.56 11.92 7.84
C ALA A 372 -2.20 11.32 7.48
N ASP A 373 -1.85 10.23 8.09
CA ASP A 373 -0.77 9.43 7.58
C ASP A 373 -1.09 8.99 6.15
N ALA A 374 -0.12 9.18 5.27
CA ALA A 374 -0.28 8.85 3.86
C ALA A 374 -0.06 7.35 3.58
N VAL A 375 0.52 6.66 4.53
CA VAL A 375 0.80 5.22 4.46
C VAL A 375 0.38 4.59 5.76
N ILE A 376 -0.51 3.62 5.71
CA ILE A 376 -1.00 2.88 6.87
C ILE A 376 -0.49 1.44 6.77
N ASN A 377 0.38 1.08 7.66
CA ASN A 377 0.87 -0.29 7.78
C ASN A 377 -0.01 -1.16 8.70
N GLY A 378 0.27 -2.45 8.80
CA GLY A 378 -0.52 -3.39 9.59
C GLY A 378 -0.56 -3.11 11.10
N ALA A 379 0.48 -2.48 11.65
CA ALA A 379 0.53 -2.10 13.06
C ALA A 379 -0.30 -0.82 13.33
N GLU A 380 -0.41 0.04 12.34
CA GLU A 380 -1.23 1.25 12.39
C GLU A 380 -2.68 0.96 12.08
N ALA A 381 -2.95 0.04 11.15
CA ALA A 381 -4.31 -0.35 10.74
C ALA A 381 -5.16 -0.96 11.86
N VAL A 382 -4.54 -1.45 12.95
CA VAL A 382 -5.28 -1.93 14.13
C VAL A 382 -5.69 -0.78 15.06
N ASN A 383 -5.19 0.42 14.81
CA ASN A 383 -5.54 1.63 15.54
C ASN A 383 -6.45 2.51 14.66
N ASP A 384 -7.21 3.36 15.30
CA ASP A 384 -7.99 4.37 14.60
C ASP A 384 -7.04 5.33 13.85
N LEU A 385 -7.32 5.57 12.56
CA LEU A 385 -6.60 6.58 11.79
C LEU A 385 -6.95 7.97 12.31
N VAL A 386 -5.95 8.70 12.74
CA VAL A 386 -6.13 10.09 13.18
C VAL A 386 -5.95 11.02 11.99
N VAL A 387 -6.98 11.76 11.69
CA VAL A 387 -6.96 12.83 10.70
C VAL A 387 -7.10 14.15 11.43
N SER A 388 -6.27 15.11 11.09
CA SER A 388 -6.27 16.40 11.77
C SER A 388 -5.85 17.54 10.84
N GLY A 389 -6.17 18.77 11.26
CA GLY A 389 -5.84 19.95 10.48
C GLY A 389 -6.33 21.23 11.11
N THR A 390 -6.47 22.24 10.28
CA THR A 390 -6.99 23.54 10.65
C THR A 390 -8.19 23.91 9.77
N VAL A 391 -9.08 24.68 10.28
CA VAL A 391 -10.22 25.27 9.58
C VAL A 391 -10.57 26.57 10.27
N GLU A 392 -11.28 27.46 9.63
CA GLU A 392 -11.78 28.65 10.29
C GLU A 392 -12.71 28.31 11.45
N VAL A 393 -12.69 29.18 12.46
CA VAL A 393 -13.44 28.96 13.70
C VAL A 393 -14.96 28.95 13.44
N GLY A 394 -15.64 27.96 13.97
CA GLY A 394 -17.08 27.81 13.80
C GLY A 394 -17.48 26.87 12.67
N SER A 395 -16.53 26.41 11.85
CA SER A 395 -16.78 25.44 10.81
C SER A 395 -17.00 24.04 11.38
N ARG A 396 -17.75 23.26 10.63
CA ARG A 396 -17.92 21.82 10.80
C ARG A 396 -17.01 21.10 9.81
N VAL A 397 -16.38 20.04 10.22
CA VAL A 397 -15.54 19.21 9.34
C VAL A 397 -15.97 17.74 9.40
N VAL A 398 -16.13 17.09 8.28
CA VAL A 398 -16.41 15.65 8.16
C VAL A 398 -15.37 14.96 7.30
N VAL A 399 -15.07 13.72 7.66
CA VAL A 399 -14.01 12.94 7.00
C VAL A 399 -14.54 11.55 6.62
N GLN A 400 -14.18 11.09 5.44
CA GLN A 400 -14.52 9.78 4.93
C GLN A 400 -13.29 9.12 4.31
N LEU A 401 -13.05 7.87 4.62
CA LEU A 401 -12.01 7.06 4.00
C LEU A 401 -12.66 6.13 2.98
N ALA A 402 -12.31 6.33 1.72
CA ALA A 402 -12.87 5.60 0.58
C ALA A 402 -14.42 5.62 0.60
N ASP A 403 -15.10 4.48 0.62
CA ASP A 403 -16.56 4.36 0.70
C ASP A 403 -17.09 4.10 2.13
N GLY A 404 -16.28 4.32 3.16
CA GLY A 404 -16.65 4.12 4.56
C GLY A 404 -17.67 5.12 5.12
N ALA A 405 -17.89 5.13 6.42
CA ALA A 405 -18.79 6.08 7.07
C ALA A 405 -18.22 7.51 7.10
N TRP A 406 -19.07 8.51 7.18
CA TRP A 406 -18.68 9.88 7.42
C TRP A 406 -18.51 10.14 8.92
N HIS A 407 -17.34 10.60 9.32
CA HIS A 407 -17.00 10.90 10.71
C HIS A 407 -16.89 12.39 10.95
N ASN A 408 -17.57 12.88 12.00
CA ASN A 408 -17.52 14.29 12.37
C ASN A 408 -16.26 14.60 13.18
N ALA A 409 -15.51 15.64 12.78
CA ALA A 409 -14.36 16.11 13.51
C ALA A 409 -14.75 17.03 14.69
N ALA A 410 -13.96 17.01 15.75
CA ALA A 410 -14.01 18.00 16.80
C ALA A 410 -13.17 19.22 16.40
N VAL A 411 -13.83 20.38 16.17
CA VAL A 411 -13.17 21.63 15.89
C VAL A 411 -13.07 22.41 17.21
N ASP A 412 -11.88 22.84 17.58
CA ASP A 412 -11.65 23.64 18.79
C ASP A 412 -11.87 25.15 18.56
N ALA A 413 -11.82 25.92 19.65
CA ALA A 413 -12.01 27.37 19.59
C ALA A 413 -10.89 28.14 18.84
N SER A 414 -9.84 27.44 18.42
CA SER A 414 -8.73 28.00 17.63
C SER A 414 -8.78 27.55 16.17
N GLY A 415 -9.80 26.77 15.79
CA GLY A 415 -9.94 26.23 14.45
C GLY A 415 -9.12 24.96 14.19
N ASN A 416 -8.47 24.37 15.19
CA ASN A 416 -7.86 23.07 15.01
C ASN A 416 -8.92 21.98 15.07
N TRP A 417 -8.80 21.02 14.19
CA TRP A 417 -9.74 19.90 14.16
C TRP A 417 -9.03 18.55 14.13
N SER A 418 -9.69 17.56 14.69
CA SER A 418 -9.23 16.18 14.57
C SER A 418 -10.38 15.18 14.61
N VAL A 419 -10.16 14.06 13.97
CA VAL A 419 -11.10 12.94 13.91
C VAL A 419 -10.36 11.62 13.98
N ARG A 420 -11.09 10.58 14.39
CA ARG A 420 -10.63 9.20 14.30
C ARG A 420 -11.52 8.42 13.35
N VAL A 421 -10.91 7.87 12.33
CA VAL A 421 -11.54 6.85 11.51
C VAL A 421 -11.33 5.52 12.20
N PRO A 422 -12.37 4.77 12.52
CA PRO A 422 -12.22 3.49 13.17
C PRO A 422 -11.33 2.52 12.38
N SER A 423 -10.48 1.80 13.08
CA SER A 423 -9.66 0.75 12.48
C SER A 423 -10.49 -0.32 11.75
N SER A 424 -11.76 -0.49 12.13
CA SER A 424 -12.70 -1.37 11.43
C SER A 424 -13.04 -0.95 10.00
N GLU A 425 -12.69 0.28 9.61
CA GLU A 425 -12.91 0.82 8.26
C GLU A 425 -11.63 0.81 7.40
N ILE A 426 -10.50 0.44 8.02
CA ILE A 426 -9.22 0.30 7.33
C ILE A 426 -9.12 -1.15 6.79
N PRO A 427 -9.00 -1.36 5.49
CA PRO A 427 -8.89 -2.70 4.93
C PRO A 427 -7.57 -3.35 5.26
N ALA A 428 -7.55 -4.66 5.30
CA ALA A 428 -6.29 -5.38 5.24
C ALA A 428 -5.88 -5.65 3.78
N GLY A 429 -4.61 -5.68 3.53
CA GLY A 429 -4.02 -5.86 2.21
C GLY A 429 -3.37 -4.58 1.71
N GLU A 430 -3.17 -4.51 0.41
CA GLU A 430 -2.61 -3.34 -0.26
C GLU A 430 -3.69 -2.63 -1.05
N HIS A 431 -3.94 -1.38 -0.69
CA HIS A 431 -5.02 -0.59 -1.26
C HIS A 431 -4.60 0.87 -1.37
N ASP A 432 -4.78 1.43 -2.55
CA ASP A 432 -4.72 2.88 -2.72
C ASP A 432 -6.11 3.45 -2.46
N LEU A 433 -6.20 4.22 -1.40
CA LEU A 433 -7.45 4.77 -0.91
C LEU A 433 -7.44 6.27 -1.04
N THR A 434 -8.60 6.84 -1.11
CA THR A 434 -8.74 8.28 -1.09
C THR A 434 -9.45 8.71 0.20
N LEU A 435 -8.76 9.45 1.02
CA LEU A 435 -9.28 10.10 2.21
C LEU A 435 -9.86 11.45 1.79
N THR A 436 -11.14 11.64 2.01
CA THR A 436 -11.86 12.86 1.68
C THR A 436 -12.22 13.63 2.94
N MET A 437 -11.88 14.90 2.96
CA MET A 437 -12.13 15.81 4.07
C MET A 437 -12.99 16.96 3.58
N VAL A 438 -14.11 17.21 4.23
CA VAL A 438 -15.04 18.28 3.84
C VAL A 438 -15.34 19.18 5.03
N ALA A 439 -15.04 20.44 4.91
CA ALA A 439 -15.42 21.44 5.89
C ALA A 439 -16.64 22.24 5.43
N THR A 440 -17.46 22.60 6.36
CA THR A 440 -18.60 23.51 6.17
C THR A 440 -18.48 24.63 7.18
N ASP A 441 -18.55 25.87 6.73
CA ASP A 441 -18.60 27.00 7.63
C ASP A 441 -19.98 27.20 8.27
N HIS A 442 -20.12 28.27 9.04
CA HIS A 442 -21.34 28.56 9.78
C HIS A 442 -22.51 29.06 8.93
N ILE A 443 -22.24 29.44 7.67
CA ILE A 443 -23.24 29.90 6.70
C ILE A 443 -23.49 28.88 5.60
N GLY A 444 -22.80 27.76 5.63
CA GLY A 444 -23.04 26.63 4.73
C GLY A 444 -22.08 26.45 3.56
N ASN A 445 -21.03 27.26 3.42
CA ASN A 445 -20.02 27.03 2.40
C ASN A 445 -19.21 25.78 2.66
N THR A 446 -18.78 25.15 1.61
CA THR A 446 -18.05 23.89 1.75
C THR A 446 -16.76 23.84 0.94
N LYS A 447 -15.78 23.16 1.51
CA LYS A 447 -14.46 22.92 0.92
C LYS A 447 -14.05 21.46 1.08
N THR A 448 -13.67 20.84 0.00
CA THR A 448 -13.20 19.46 0.00
C THR A 448 -11.70 19.39 -0.26
N LEU A 449 -11.01 18.61 0.55
CA LEU A 449 -9.62 18.22 0.31
C LEU A 449 -9.60 16.69 0.18
N THR A 450 -8.74 16.17 -0.67
CA THR A 450 -8.51 14.74 -0.73
C THR A 450 -7.03 14.43 -0.58
N GLN A 451 -6.75 13.33 0.07
CA GLN A 451 -5.42 12.80 0.23
C GLN A 451 -5.42 11.34 -0.19
N ALA A 452 -4.48 10.94 -1.02
CA ALA A 452 -4.23 9.54 -1.22
C ALA A 452 -3.69 8.94 0.09
N VAL A 453 -4.24 7.81 0.50
CA VAL A 453 -3.77 7.00 1.62
C VAL A 453 -3.48 5.61 1.05
N HIS A 454 -2.24 5.24 1.11
CA HIS A 454 -1.81 3.90 0.76
C HIS A 454 -1.92 3.03 2.00
N VAL A 455 -2.80 2.06 1.98
CA VAL A 455 -2.88 1.03 3.02
C VAL A 455 -2.09 -0.17 2.53
N ASP A 456 -1.14 -0.56 3.31
CA ASP A 456 -0.40 -1.78 3.11
C ASP A 456 -0.20 -2.44 4.46
N THR A 457 -0.97 -3.48 4.73
CA THR A 457 -0.98 -4.19 6.01
C THR A 457 -0.36 -5.57 5.96
N LEU A 458 0.18 -5.93 4.82
CA LEU A 458 0.65 -7.28 4.56
C LEU A 458 2.01 -7.27 3.86
N VAL A 459 2.87 -8.12 4.31
CA VAL A 459 4.02 -8.53 3.51
C VAL A 459 3.57 -9.58 2.50
N ARG A 460 3.65 -9.29 1.20
CA ARG A 460 3.20 -10.19 0.14
C ARG A 460 4.30 -11.10 -0.37
N ASN A 461 3.86 -12.26 -0.87
CA ASN A 461 4.72 -13.21 -1.57
C ASN A 461 5.90 -13.72 -0.74
N LEU A 462 5.83 -13.62 0.60
CA LEU A 462 6.89 -14.16 1.44
C LEU A 462 6.85 -15.68 1.39
N GLY A 463 7.90 -16.27 0.90
CA GLY A 463 8.05 -17.72 0.80
C GLY A 463 9.39 -18.12 0.23
N LEU A 464 9.70 -19.39 0.33
CA LEU A 464 10.88 -19.97 -0.30
C LEU A 464 10.64 -20.21 -1.79
N THR A 465 11.72 -20.22 -2.55
CA THR A 465 11.72 -20.58 -3.96
C THR A 465 12.55 -21.86 -4.16
N GLY A 466 11.86 -22.97 -4.29
CA GLY A 466 12.48 -24.28 -4.32
C GLY A 466 12.77 -24.82 -2.92
N GLU A 467 13.19 -26.06 -2.87
CA GLU A 467 13.62 -26.73 -1.65
C GLU A 467 15.01 -26.24 -1.24
N ILE A 468 15.27 -26.18 0.06
CA ILE A 468 16.60 -25.87 0.60
C ILE A 468 17.56 -27.00 0.19
N ALA A 469 18.78 -26.66 -0.15
CA ALA A 469 19.79 -27.58 -0.70
C ALA A 469 19.41 -28.21 -2.05
N GLY A 470 18.20 -28.00 -2.56
CA GLY A 470 17.75 -28.48 -3.86
C GLY A 470 16.84 -29.72 -3.79
N ASP A 471 16.95 -30.52 -2.75
CA ASP A 471 16.17 -31.72 -2.48
C ASP A 471 15.56 -31.72 -1.06
N GLY A 472 15.82 -30.71 -0.28
CA GLY A 472 15.29 -30.53 1.07
C GLY A 472 16.18 -31.08 2.19
N VAL A 473 17.30 -31.71 1.86
CA VAL A 473 18.25 -32.26 2.83
C VAL A 473 19.64 -31.69 2.62
N VAL A 474 20.24 -31.14 3.66
CA VAL A 474 21.58 -30.57 3.61
C VAL A 474 22.60 -31.68 3.87
N ASN A 475 23.29 -32.11 2.87
CA ASN A 475 24.38 -33.10 2.99
C ASN A 475 25.72 -32.44 3.40
N ALA A 476 26.73 -33.26 3.68
CA ALA A 476 28.04 -32.78 4.12
C ALA A 476 28.73 -31.82 3.12
N THR A 477 28.54 -32.04 1.83
CA THR A 477 29.12 -31.21 0.78
C THR A 477 28.47 -29.83 0.73
N GLU A 478 27.17 -29.79 0.76
CA GLU A 478 26.39 -28.56 0.78
C GLU A 478 26.60 -27.78 2.05
N TYR A 479 26.66 -28.50 3.19
CA TYR A 479 27.02 -27.90 4.46
C TYR A 479 28.37 -27.20 4.41
N ALA A 480 29.38 -27.84 3.84
CA ALA A 480 30.73 -27.29 3.73
C ALA A 480 30.82 -26.09 2.76
N GLN A 481 30.00 -26.09 1.72
CA GLN A 481 29.92 -24.99 0.74
C GLN A 481 29.07 -23.83 1.22
N GLY A 482 28.26 -24.05 2.24
CA GLY A 482 27.24 -23.12 2.71
C GLY A 482 25.90 -23.33 2.02
N VAL A 483 24.85 -23.32 2.80
CA VAL A 483 23.48 -23.62 2.38
C VAL A 483 22.79 -22.35 1.95
N VAL A 484 22.33 -22.31 0.71
CA VAL A 484 21.60 -21.17 0.19
C VAL A 484 20.11 -21.31 0.50
N VAL A 485 19.60 -20.38 1.28
CA VAL A 485 18.16 -20.19 1.50
C VAL A 485 17.71 -19.03 0.65
N GLN A 486 16.77 -19.26 -0.23
CA GLN A 486 16.31 -18.25 -1.18
C GLN A 486 14.79 -18.25 -1.31
N GLY A 487 14.26 -17.12 -1.69
CA GLY A 487 12.83 -17.01 -1.82
C GLY A 487 12.37 -15.75 -2.51
N THR A 488 11.10 -15.50 -2.36
CA THR A 488 10.46 -14.30 -2.85
C THR A 488 9.76 -13.58 -1.70
N VAL A 489 9.61 -12.31 -1.88
CA VAL A 489 8.81 -11.41 -1.07
C VAL A 489 8.53 -10.19 -1.94
N GLU A 490 7.75 -9.27 -1.52
CA GLU A 490 7.62 -8.02 -2.26
C GLU A 490 8.94 -7.24 -2.36
N ALA A 491 9.07 -6.49 -3.43
CA ALA A 491 10.31 -5.82 -3.78
C ALA A 491 10.78 -4.84 -2.67
N ASN A 492 12.09 -4.81 -2.44
CA ASN A 492 12.77 -3.97 -1.45
C ASN A 492 12.47 -4.28 0.02
N SER A 493 11.71 -5.33 0.33
CA SER A 493 11.52 -5.79 1.70
C SER A 493 12.84 -6.23 2.33
N THR A 494 12.96 -6.04 3.63
CA THR A 494 14.09 -6.56 4.39
C THR A 494 13.74 -7.94 4.93
N VAL A 495 14.47 -8.95 4.48
CA VAL A 495 14.29 -10.34 4.93
C VAL A 495 15.36 -10.69 5.96
N THR A 496 14.94 -11.28 7.07
CA THR A 496 15.82 -11.79 8.11
C THR A 496 15.56 -13.28 8.31
N VAL A 497 16.56 -14.07 8.03
CA VAL A 497 16.60 -15.49 8.35
C VAL A 497 17.24 -15.64 9.71
N THR A 498 16.52 -16.22 10.65
CA THR A 498 16.98 -16.49 12.02
C THR A 498 17.05 -18.00 12.23
N LEU A 499 18.22 -18.50 12.56
CA LEU A 499 18.43 -19.89 12.88
C LEU A 499 18.01 -20.17 14.33
N GLU A 500 17.76 -21.43 14.66
CA GLU A 500 17.38 -21.88 16.01
C GLU A 500 18.43 -21.50 17.07
N ASN A 501 19.70 -21.49 16.71
CA ASN A 501 20.81 -21.07 17.59
C ASN A 501 20.90 -19.55 17.79
N GLY A 502 20.00 -18.78 17.16
CA GLY A 502 19.90 -17.32 17.29
C GLY A 502 20.75 -16.54 16.30
N ILE A 503 21.51 -17.17 15.42
CA ILE A 503 22.24 -16.50 14.33
C ILE A 503 21.23 -15.88 13.37
N ARG A 504 21.56 -14.69 12.87
CA ARG A 504 20.67 -13.93 11.99
C ARG A 504 21.41 -13.46 10.75
N HIS A 505 20.79 -13.67 9.61
CA HIS A 505 21.19 -13.14 8.32
C HIS A 505 20.12 -12.19 7.81
N THR A 506 20.51 -10.99 7.44
CA THR A 506 19.57 -9.98 6.94
C THR A 506 19.96 -9.57 5.54
N VAL A 507 19.00 -9.54 4.63
CA VAL A 507 19.17 -9.17 3.23
C VAL A 507 17.98 -8.34 2.77
N SER A 508 18.19 -7.48 1.78
CA SER A 508 17.09 -6.79 1.09
C SER A 508 16.70 -7.56 -0.16
N ALA A 509 15.42 -7.74 -0.36
CA ALA A 509 14.91 -8.31 -1.59
C ALA A 509 15.15 -7.36 -2.77
N GLY A 510 15.44 -7.92 -3.92
CA GLY A 510 15.66 -7.18 -5.15
C GLY A 510 14.39 -6.49 -5.68
N ALA A 511 14.54 -5.70 -6.74
CA ALA A 511 13.40 -5.10 -7.44
C ALA A 511 12.46 -6.14 -8.09
N ASP A 512 12.92 -7.37 -8.26
CA ASP A 512 12.15 -8.52 -8.72
C ASP A 512 11.53 -9.34 -7.58
N GLY A 513 11.68 -8.87 -6.35
CA GLY A 513 11.15 -9.50 -5.15
C GLY A 513 11.97 -10.72 -4.67
N LYS A 514 13.10 -11.02 -5.27
CA LYS A 514 13.92 -12.16 -4.87
C LYS A 514 14.89 -11.80 -3.76
N TRP A 515 15.09 -12.74 -2.88
CA TRP A 515 16.08 -12.67 -1.80
C TRP A 515 16.85 -13.98 -1.71
N SER A 516 18.06 -13.91 -1.20
CA SER A 516 18.90 -15.07 -0.97
C SER A 516 19.87 -14.79 0.18
N VAL A 517 20.05 -15.79 1.02
CA VAL A 517 20.98 -15.81 2.16
C VAL A 517 21.78 -17.10 2.07
N THR A 518 23.05 -17.03 2.35
CA THR A 518 23.89 -18.22 2.50
C THR A 518 24.19 -18.44 3.96
N LEU A 519 23.81 -19.59 4.49
CA LEU A 519 24.17 -20.04 5.81
C LEU A 519 25.56 -20.66 5.71
N ALA A 520 26.48 -20.17 6.53
CA ALA A 520 27.85 -20.65 6.48
C ALA A 520 28.01 -22.01 7.16
N ALA A 521 29.04 -22.73 6.79
CA ALA A 521 29.43 -23.94 7.50
C ALA A 521 29.66 -23.64 9.00
N GLY A 522 29.08 -24.44 9.87
CA GLY A 522 29.10 -24.24 11.33
C GLY A 522 27.92 -23.46 11.90
N GLU A 523 27.07 -22.88 11.08
CA GLU A 523 25.84 -22.23 11.54
C GLU A 523 24.66 -23.19 11.71
N LEU A 524 24.64 -24.26 10.94
CA LEU A 524 23.68 -25.35 11.07
C LEU A 524 24.24 -26.46 11.97
N PRO A 525 23.38 -27.29 12.61
CA PRO A 525 23.84 -28.48 13.28
C PRO A 525 24.47 -29.47 12.29
N VAL A 526 25.21 -30.39 12.79
CA VAL A 526 25.75 -31.53 12.04
C VAL A 526 25.24 -32.82 12.66
N GLY A 527 24.98 -33.82 11.85
CA GLY A 527 24.52 -35.13 12.33
C GLY A 527 23.80 -35.90 11.25
N ASP A 528 23.28 -37.05 11.62
CA ASP A 528 22.47 -37.94 10.80
C ASP A 528 20.99 -37.60 11.04
N GLY A 529 20.32 -37.07 10.01
CA GLY A 529 18.90 -36.73 10.05
C GLY A 529 18.52 -35.72 11.14
N VAL A 530 19.33 -34.70 11.33
CA VAL A 530 19.09 -33.66 12.36
C VAL A 530 18.18 -32.58 11.78
N ASP A 531 17.07 -32.34 12.44
CA ASP A 531 16.17 -31.26 12.10
C ASP A 531 16.54 -29.99 12.84
N THR A 532 16.51 -28.88 12.14
CA THR A 532 16.63 -27.54 12.72
C THR A 532 15.65 -26.58 12.04
N GLU A 533 15.10 -25.67 12.83
CA GLU A 533 14.19 -24.68 12.28
C GLU A 533 14.91 -23.38 11.90
N ILE A 534 14.51 -22.84 10.81
CA ILE A 534 14.76 -21.43 10.48
C ILE A 534 13.46 -20.67 10.56
N ARG A 535 13.55 -19.46 11.07
CA ARG A 535 12.46 -18.49 10.95
C ARG A 535 12.84 -17.45 9.93
N VAL A 536 12.07 -17.38 8.87
CA VAL A 536 12.19 -16.34 7.85
C VAL A 536 11.16 -15.28 8.16
N SER A 537 11.61 -14.08 8.45
CA SER A 537 10.75 -12.92 8.65
C SER A 537 11.07 -11.85 7.63
N ALA A 538 10.07 -11.23 7.10
CA ALA A 538 10.24 -10.09 6.21
C ALA A 538 9.58 -8.85 6.78
N THR A 539 10.23 -7.72 6.54
CA THR A 539 9.67 -6.40 6.81
C THR A 539 9.65 -5.65 5.49
N ASP A 540 8.49 -5.19 5.10
CA ASP A 540 8.31 -4.43 3.87
C ASP A 540 8.80 -2.97 4.01
N SER A 541 8.58 -2.17 2.97
CA SER A 541 9.01 -0.76 2.92
C SER A 541 8.21 0.15 3.85
N VAL A 542 7.04 -0.29 4.33
CA VAL A 542 6.16 0.48 5.21
C VAL A 542 6.17 -0.04 6.64
N GLY A 543 6.89 -1.11 6.91
CA GLY A 543 7.11 -1.66 8.25
C GLY A 543 6.19 -2.82 8.64
N ASN A 544 5.40 -3.39 7.73
CA ASN A 544 4.69 -4.63 8.01
C ASN A 544 5.68 -5.76 8.17
N VAL A 545 5.35 -6.67 9.05
CA VAL A 545 6.18 -7.83 9.32
C VAL A 545 5.36 -9.09 9.15
N ASP A 546 5.88 -10.00 8.37
CA ASP A 546 5.36 -11.36 8.27
C ASP A 546 6.50 -12.36 8.45
N PHE A 547 6.16 -13.58 8.79
CA PHE A 547 7.14 -14.63 8.97
C PHE A 547 6.53 -16.01 8.76
N PHE A 548 7.40 -16.93 8.43
CA PHE A 548 7.13 -18.38 8.52
C PHE A 548 8.33 -19.07 9.13
N THR A 549 8.12 -20.30 9.54
CA THR A 549 9.21 -21.23 9.93
C THR A 549 9.32 -22.34 8.91
N GLU A 550 10.54 -22.78 8.68
CA GLU A 550 10.84 -23.91 7.80
C GLU A 550 11.83 -24.81 8.54
N THR A 551 11.65 -26.11 8.35
CA THR A 551 12.54 -27.10 8.88
C THR A 551 13.64 -27.38 7.86
N ILE A 552 14.88 -27.28 8.28
CA ILE A 552 16.03 -27.75 7.50
C ILE A 552 16.38 -29.13 8.01
N HIS A 553 16.31 -30.09 7.15
CA HIS A 553 16.80 -31.42 7.42
C HIS A 553 18.30 -31.46 7.12
N VAL A 554 19.10 -31.83 8.08
CA VAL A 554 20.55 -31.87 7.92
C VAL A 554 21.01 -33.29 8.14
N ASP A 555 21.63 -33.81 7.15
CA ASP A 555 22.33 -35.07 7.21
C ASP A 555 23.74 -34.90 6.65
N THR A 556 24.70 -34.77 7.53
CA THR A 556 26.12 -34.57 7.18
C THR A 556 26.97 -35.82 7.44
N VAL A 557 26.31 -36.89 7.80
CA VAL A 557 27.01 -38.12 8.14
C VAL A 557 26.99 -39.04 6.95
N ALA A 558 28.14 -39.31 6.43
CA ALA A 558 28.25 -40.33 5.36
C ALA A 558 27.82 -41.73 5.86
N PRO A 559 27.17 -42.49 5.00
CA PRO A 559 26.79 -43.84 5.36
C PRO A 559 28.02 -44.66 5.74
N LEU A 560 27.84 -45.58 6.67
CA LEU A 560 28.91 -46.49 7.10
C LEU A 560 29.40 -47.31 5.90
N SER A 561 30.67 -47.70 5.95
CA SER A 561 31.21 -48.63 4.99
C SER A 561 30.43 -49.95 5.03
N PRO A 562 29.96 -50.47 3.92
CA PRO A 562 29.18 -51.70 3.89
C PRO A 562 29.94 -52.87 4.50
N GLU A 563 29.24 -53.73 5.21
CA GLU A 563 29.77 -55.02 5.64
C GLU A 563 29.61 -56.03 4.49
N ILE A 564 30.74 -56.44 3.96
CA ILE A 564 30.74 -57.44 2.89
C ILE A 564 30.65 -58.84 3.49
N THR A 565 29.46 -59.41 3.49
CA THR A 565 29.18 -60.69 4.14
C THR A 565 29.64 -61.90 3.33
N ALA A 566 29.70 -61.77 2.01
CA ALA A 566 30.14 -62.84 1.13
C ALA A 566 30.60 -62.35 -0.25
N ILE A 567 31.45 -63.14 -0.93
CA ILE A 567 31.69 -62.95 -2.35
C ILE A 567 31.39 -64.23 -3.14
N THR A 568 31.00 -64.09 -4.41
CA THR A 568 30.88 -65.21 -5.33
C THR A 568 32.09 -65.25 -6.25
N PRO A 569 33.02 -66.18 -6.06
CA PRO A 569 34.20 -66.29 -6.91
C PRO A 569 33.83 -66.75 -8.33
N THR A 570 34.53 -66.22 -9.30
CA THR A 570 34.56 -66.76 -10.69
C THR A 570 35.68 -67.77 -10.79
N LYS A 571 35.40 -68.88 -11.42
CA LYS A 571 36.37 -69.97 -11.61
C LYS A 571 36.72 -70.15 -13.08
N ASP A 572 37.96 -70.46 -13.36
CA ASP A 572 38.39 -70.89 -14.68
C ASP A 572 37.95 -72.31 -15.04
N ALA A 573 38.23 -72.79 -16.23
CA ALA A 573 37.87 -74.11 -16.70
C ALA A 573 38.55 -75.28 -15.91
N GLN A 574 39.55 -74.93 -15.12
CA GLN A 574 40.31 -75.88 -14.25
C GLN A 574 39.77 -75.84 -12.81
N GLY A 575 38.84 -74.96 -12.52
CA GLY A 575 38.25 -74.80 -11.21
C GLY A 575 38.95 -73.80 -10.26
N ASN A 576 40.02 -73.17 -10.75
CA ASN A 576 40.72 -72.16 -9.94
C ASN A 576 39.93 -70.86 -9.93
N ALA A 577 39.90 -70.20 -8.79
CA ALA A 577 39.31 -68.85 -8.71
C ALA A 577 40.20 -67.86 -9.48
N ILE A 578 39.57 -66.92 -10.18
CA ILE A 578 40.23 -65.93 -11.04
C ILE A 578 39.66 -64.51 -10.83
N GLY A 579 38.93 -64.32 -9.73
CA GLY A 579 38.23 -63.10 -9.37
C GLY A 579 36.84 -63.36 -8.84
N MET A 580 36.04 -62.38 -8.76
CA MET A 580 34.65 -62.44 -8.28
C MET A 580 33.64 -61.95 -9.31
N ARG A 581 32.39 -62.37 -9.19
CA ARG A 581 31.27 -61.94 -10.05
C ARG A 581 30.11 -61.34 -9.30
N ALA A 582 30.07 -61.51 -8.00
CA ALA A 582 29.10 -60.87 -7.12
C ALA A 582 29.72 -60.68 -5.72
N LEU A 583 29.22 -59.70 -5.02
CA LEU A 583 29.40 -59.55 -3.59
C LEU A 583 28.05 -59.43 -2.91
N TYR A 584 28.03 -59.69 -1.65
CA TYR A 584 26.88 -59.54 -0.77
C TYR A 584 27.25 -58.58 0.32
N ALA A 585 26.38 -57.64 0.59
CA ALA A 585 26.54 -56.70 1.66
C ALA A 585 25.24 -56.62 2.48
N ASP A 586 25.33 -56.08 3.66
CA ASP A 586 24.14 -55.79 4.45
C ASP A 586 23.17 -54.94 3.65
N MET A 587 21.86 -55.29 3.81
CA MET A 587 20.81 -54.55 3.14
C MET A 587 20.60 -53.21 3.81
N THR A 588 20.83 -52.17 3.07
CA THR A 588 20.62 -50.74 3.44
C THR A 588 19.75 -50.05 2.38
N ASP A 589 19.31 -48.85 2.67
CA ASP A 589 18.64 -48.02 1.70
C ASP A 589 19.62 -47.16 0.86
N ASP A 590 20.93 -47.40 1.01
CA ASP A 590 21.97 -46.67 0.30
C ASP A 590 21.98 -47.02 -1.20
N ILE A 591 22.43 -46.08 -1.99
CA ILE A 591 22.67 -46.25 -3.43
C ILE A 591 24.12 -46.69 -3.64
N TYR A 592 24.31 -47.83 -4.23
CA TYR A 592 25.63 -48.40 -4.46
C TYR A 592 26.11 -48.21 -5.91
N THR A 593 27.36 -47.77 -6.02
CA THR A 593 28.09 -47.81 -7.32
C THR A 593 29.45 -48.47 -7.17
N PHE A 594 29.94 -49.05 -8.25
CA PHE A 594 31.12 -49.84 -8.20
C PHE A 594 32.12 -49.41 -9.28
N ASP A 595 33.36 -49.15 -8.87
CA ASP A 595 34.44 -48.85 -9.77
C ASP A 595 35.59 -49.85 -9.58
N ARG A 596 36.11 -50.34 -10.67
CA ARG A 596 37.28 -51.20 -10.65
C ARG A 596 38.54 -50.40 -10.99
N VAL A 597 39.54 -50.52 -10.15
CA VAL A 597 40.89 -50.02 -10.41
C VAL A 597 41.77 -51.21 -10.72
N ASP A 598 42.19 -51.34 -11.99
CA ASP A 598 43.02 -52.44 -12.42
C ASP A 598 44.49 -52.28 -11.98
N ALA A 599 45.32 -53.32 -12.24
CA ALA A 599 46.74 -53.28 -11.87
C ALA A 599 47.55 -52.16 -12.52
N SER A 600 47.03 -51.52 -13.57
CA SER A 600 47.67 -50.36 -14.20
C SER A 600 47.21 -49.04 -13.57
N GLY A 601 46.23 -49.07 -12.66
CA GLY A 601 45.58 -47.88 -12.07
C GLY A 601 44.46 -47.30 -12.92
N THR A 602 44.00 -48.02 -13.96
CA THR A 602 42.88 -47.54 -14.79
C THR A 602 41.58 -47.77 -14.04
N VAL A 603 40.80 -46.74 -13.85
CA VAL A 603 39.45 -46.77 -13.24
C VAL A 603 38.42 -47.10 -14.32
N SER A 604 37.53 -48.07 -14.01
CA SER A 604 36.45 -48.41 -14.89
C SER A 604 35.17 -48.71 -14.04
N HIS A 605 34.10 -47.98 -14.37
CA HIS A 605 32.81 -48.19 -13.74
C HIS A 605 32.26 -49.59 -14.08
N ILE A 606 31.76 -50.29 -13.07
CA ILE A 606 31.17 -51.65 -13.17
C ILE A 606 29.69 -51.57 -12.91
N GLN A 607 28.87 -52.04 -13.84
CA GLN A 607 27.45 -52.20 -13.59
C GLN A 607 27.21 -53.46 -12.76
N ALA A 608 26.47 -53.31 -11.69
CA ALA A 608 25.94 -54.38 -10.90
C ALA A 608 24.42 -54.49 -11.04
N THR A 609 23.91 -55.69 -10.92
CA THR A 609 22.49 -55.92 -10.74
C THR A 609 22.28 -56.21 -9.25
N GLU A 610 21.47 -55.39 -8.64
CA GLU A 610 21.14 -55.47 -7.23
C GLU A 610 19.94 -56.38 -7.01
N THR A 611 19.98 -57.21 -5.96
CA THR A 611 18.88 -58.10 -5.58
C THR A 611 18.86 -58.26 -4.07
N ASP A 612 17.83 -57.72 -3.44
CA ASP A 612 17.66 -57.82 -2.00
C ASP A 612 17.15 -59.17 -1.52
N ASN A 613 17.72 -59.65 -0.46
CA ASN A 613 17.31 -60.85 0.24
C ASN A 613 16.92 -60.52 1.69
N ALA A 614 15.68 -60.09 1.87
CA ALA A 614 15.16 -59.79 3.18
C ALA A 614 15.18 -60.92 4.23
N THR A 615 15.40 -62.16 3.78
CA THR A 615 15.52 -63.29 4.70
C THR A 615 16.82 -63.32 5.46
N PHE A 616 17.89 -62.90 4.80
CA PHE A 616 19.23 -62.85 5.36
C PHE A 616 19.66 -61.42 5.69
N ASN A 617 18.84 -60.42 5.37
CA ASN A 617 19.13 -59.01 5.47
C ASN A 617 20.39 -58.61 4.65
N GLU A 618 20.45 -59.15 3.42
CA GLU A 618 21.60 -58.96 2.53
C GLU A 618 21.14 -58.51 1.13
N THR A 619 21.96 -57.70 0.47
CA THR A 619 21.80 -57.35 -0.93
C THR A 619 22.90 -58.03 -1.75
N GLU A 620 22.52 -58.80 -2.78
CA GLU A 620 23.44 -59.33 -3.79
C GLU A 620 23.72 -58.27 -4.89
N PHE A 621 24.94 -57.91 -5.06
CA PHE A 621 25.43 -57.09 -6.16
C PHE A 621 26.12 -57.96 -7.20
N ARG A 622 25.44 -58.29 -8.26
CA ARG A 622 25.92 -59.16 -9.32
C ARG A 622 26.51 -58.33 -10.46
N PHE A 623 27.79 -58.45 -10.70
CA PHE A 623 28.51 -57.71 -11.77
C PHE A 623 28.24 -58.28 -13.15
N GLY A 624 28.20 -57.42 -14.18
CA GLY A 624 28.04 -57.80 -15.59
C GLY A 624 29.19 -58.61 -16.16
N GLY A 625 30.29 -58.73 -15.43
CA GLY A 625 31.49 -59.51 -15.79
C GLY A 625 32.28 -59.89 -14.55
N THR A 626 33.38 -60.62 -14.75
CA THR A 626 34.29 -60.94 -13.62
C THR A 626 35.12 -59.73 -13.23
N VAL A 627 35.18 -59.41 -11.95
CA VAL A 627 36.21 -58.53 -11.37
C VAL A 627 37.44 -59.42 -11.11
N PRO A 628 38.51 -59.27 -11.91
CA PRO A 628 39.67 -60.19 -11.85
C PRO A 628 40.50 -60.01 -10.57
N ASP A 629 41.13 -61.07 -10.12
CA ASP A 629 42.11 -60.99 -9.06
C ASP A 629 43.21 -59.97 -9.39
N GLY A 630 43.67 -59.28 -8.34
CA GLY A 630 44.64 -58.16 -8.47
C GLY A 630 43.99 -56.81 -8.82
N SER A 631 42.65 -56.79 -9.08
CA SER A 631 41.90 -55.57 -9.14
C SER A 631 41.59 -55.04 -7.72
N TYR A 632 41.46 -53.74 -7.62
CA TYR A 632 40.82 -53.09 -6.47
C TYR A 632 39.39 -52.72 -6.85
N LEU A 633 38.45 -53.05 -6.02
CA LEU A 633 37.05 -52.63 -6.22
C LEU A 633 36.72 -51.48 -5.26
N VAL A 634 36.36 -50.39 -5.81
CA VAL A 634 35.85 -49.27 -5.05
C VAL A 634 34.33 -49.43 -4.99
N ILE A 635 33.81 -49.51 -3.79
CA ILE A 635 32.40 -49.55 -3.51
C ILE A 635 32.02 -48.18 -2.94
N ASN A 636 31.25 -47.46 -3.69
CA ASN A 636 30.74 -46.20 -3.24
C ASN A 636 29.30 -46.42 -2.81
N ASN A 637 28.96 -46.09 -1.60
CA ASN A 637 27.60 -46.07 -1.13
C ASN A 637 27.22 -44.61 -0.74
N ALA A 638 26.03 -44.27 -1.12
CA ALA A 638 25.48 -42.96 -0.85
C ALA A 638 24.12 -43.08 -0.21
N ASP A 639 23.88 -42.32 0.83
CA ASP A 639 22.57 -42.22 1.46
C ASP A 639 21.57 -41.39 0.64
N ALA A 640 20.38 -41.28 1.14
CA ALA A 640 19.32 -40.50 0.50
C ALA A 640 19.61 -38.96 0.50
N ALA A 641 20.44 -38.48 1.40
CA ALA A 641 20.88 -37.09 1.44
C ALA A 641 22.01 -36.79 0.46
N GLY A 642 22.61 -37.81 -0.11
CA GLY A 642 23.73 -37.69 -1.05
C GLY A 642 25.10 -37.64 -0.39
N ASN A 643 25.20 -37.86 0.93
CA ASN A 643 26.50 -38.11 1.53
C ASN A 643 26.98 -39.50 1.07
N SER A 644 28.24 -39.58 0.87
CA SER A 644 28.79 -40.82 0.34
C SER A 644 30.05 -41.26 1.07
N SER A 645 30.23 -42.53 1.15
CA SER A 645 31.48 -43.12 1.57
C SER A 645 32.01 -44.09 0.52
N SER A 646 33.29 -44.27 0.49
CA SER A 646 33.91 -45.22 -0.40
C SER A 646 34.66 -46.28 0.42
N THR A 647 34.47 -47.54 0.01
CA THR A 647 35.22 -48.64 0.55
C THR A 647 36.14 -49.21 -0.51
N LEU A 648 37.40 -49.37 -0.21
CA LEU A 648 38.36 -50.03 -1.07
C LEU A 648 38.40 -51.52 -0.72
N LEU A 649 37.72 -52.34 -1.50
CA LEU A 649 37.77 -53.82 -1.37
C LEU A 649 38.95 -54.39 -2.21
N ILE A 650 39.82 -55.09 -1.55
CA ILE A 650 40.95 -55.78 -2.22
C ILE A 650 40.48 -57.12 -2.76
N VAL A 651 40.45 -57.23 -4.08
CA VAL A 651 39.97 -58.44 -4.77
C VAL A 651 41.14 -59.37 -5.10
N ASN A 652 41.30 -60.39 -4.28
CA ASN A 652 42.20 -61.49 -4.61
C ASN A 652 41.67 -62.77 -3.98
N THR A 653 41.44 -63.81 -4.75
CA THR A 653 40.79 -65.03 -4.27
C THR A 653 41.77 -66.20 -4.16
N THR A 654 43.06 -66.00 -4.46
CA THR A 654 43.97 -67.17 -4.66
C THR A 654 45.37 -67.03 -4.00
N ASN A 655 45.88 -65.84 -3.75
CA ASN A 655 47.27 -65.67 -3.27
C ASN A 655 47.32 -64.50 -2.26
N SER A 656 48.45 -64.45 -1.46
CA SER A 656 48.75 -63.27 -0.69
C SER A 656 48.92 -62.06 -1.62
N VAL A 657 48.54 -60.89 -1.15
CA VAL A 657 48.53 -59.65 -1.91
C VAL A 657 49.24 -58.54 -1.15
N GLU A 658 50.18 -57.89 -1.83
CA GLU A 658 50.72 -56.63 -1.39
C GLU A 658 49.77 -55.52 -1.86
N VAL A 659 49.18 -54.76 -0.92
CA VAL A 659 48.24 -53.68 -1.23
C VAL A 659 48.99 -52.40 -1.58
N ASP A 660 48.93 -51.99 -2.84
CA ASP A 660 49.53 -50.79 -3.32
C ASP A 660 48.55 -49.61 -3.20
N LEU A 661 48.61 -48.89 -2.08
CA LEU A 661 47.80 -47.64 -1.89
C LEU A 661 48.22 -46.48 -2.77
N GLY A 662 49.45 -46.55 -3.36
CA GLY A 662 49.96 -45.57 -4.34
C GLY A 662 49.44 -45.81 -5.73
N ARG A 663 48.62 -46.85 -5.98
CA ARG A 663 48.07 -47.17 -7.30
C ARG A 663 47.35 -45.98 -7.92
N ALA A 664 47.73 -45.65 -9.17
CA ALA A 664 47.03 -44.64 -9.90
C ALA A 664 45.53 -44.93 -9.98
N GLY A 665 44.70 -43.91 -9.94
CA GLY A 665 43.24 -44.08 -9.97
C GLY A 665 42.57 -44.12 -8.59
N LEU A 666 43.34 -44.38 -7.51
CA LEU A 666 42.76 -44.31 -6.15
C LEU A 666 42.58 -42.86 -5.68
N HIS A 667 43.32 -41.91 -6.22
CA HIS A 667 43.28 -40.50 -5.82
C HIS A 667 42.00 -39.75 -6.15
N GLY A 668 41.04 -40.39 -6.76
CA GLY A 668 39.75 -39.78 -7.10
C GLY A 668 38.63 -40.14 -6.15
N PHE A 669 38.93 -40.88 -5.09
CA PHE A 669 37.96 -41.39 -4.11
C PHE A 669 38.38 -40.97 -2.72
N ASP A 670 37.40 -40.67 -1.86
CA ASP A 670 37.57 -40.42 -0.45
C ASP A 670 37.17 -41.67 0.34
N PHE A 671 38.16 -42.47 0.70
CA PHE A 671 37.89 -43.77 1.35
C PHE A 671 37.62 -43.63 2.83
N ALA A 672 36.46 -44.16 3.27
CA ALA A 672 36.13 -44.39 4.66
C ALA A 672 36.72 -45.72 5.18
N ALA A 673 36.85 -46.71 4.28
CA ALA A 673 37.41 -48.00 4.65
C ALA A 673 38.26 -48.65 3.58
N VAL A 674 39.14 -49.50 4.01
CA VAL A 674 39.85 -50.52 3.22
C VAL A 674 39.46 -51.92 3.78
N ASP A 675 38.88 -52.74 2.91
CA ASP A 675 38.45 -54.10 3.29
C ASP A 675 39.43 -55.15 2.68
N LEU A 676 40.15 -55.79 3.54
CA LEU A 676 41.13 -56.87 3.27
C LEU A 676 40.51 -58.24 3.40
N THR A 677 39.34 -58.39 4.00
CA THR A 677 38.69 -59.64 4.43
C THR A 677 38.61 -60.69 3.28
N TRP A 678 38.56 -60.25 2.06
CA TRP A 678 38.39 -61.13 0.91
C TRP A 678 39.67 -61.30 0.09
N ALA A 679 40.80 -60.95 0.67
CA ALA A 679 42.12 -61.19 0.10
C ALA A 679 42.93 -62.07 1.07
N PRO A 680 43.32 -63.30 0.66
CA PRO A 680 44.11 -64.12 1.54
C PRO A 680 45.48 -63.48 1.86
N ASP A 681 45.85 -63.33 3.16
CA ASP A 681 47.13 -62.85 3.62
C ASP A 681 47.54 -61.53 2.95
N ALA A 682 46.67 -60.49 3.17
CA ALA A 682 46.91 -59.17 2.60
C ALA A 682 48.01 -58.41 3.44
N GLN A 683 48.94 -57.82 2.71
CA GLN A 683 49.99 -56.98 3.34
C GLN A 683 49.83 -55.57 2.88
N MET A 684 49.58 -54.65 3.82
CA MET A 684 49.33 -53.25 3.51
C MET A 684 50.30 -52.38 4.32
N THR A 685 50.91 -51.41 3.63
CA THR A 685 51.63 -50.34 4.30
C THR A 685 50.86 -49.02 4.11
N LEU A 686 50.48 -48.37 5.20
CA LEU A 686 49.82 -47.10 5.22
C LEU A 686 50.72 -46.01 5.82
N THR A 687 50.97 -45.00 5.04
CA THR A 687 51.73 -43.82 5.47
C THR A 687 50.76 -42.68 5.89
N ALA A 688 51.28 -41.69 6.61
CA ALA A 688 50.51 -40.47 6.89
C ALA A 688 50.10 -39.74 5.60
N ASP A 689 50.94 -39.76 4.56
CA ASP A 689 50.63 -39.17 3.26
C ASP A 689 49.52 -39.95 2.57
N ASP A 690 49.48 -41.28 2.71
CA ASP A 690 48.38 -42.10 2.17
C ASP A 690 47.09 -41.81 2.86
N LEU A 691 47.06 -41.73 4.17
CA LEU A 691 45.86 -41.36 4.95
C LEU A 691 45.30 -40.03 4.45
N ASN A 692 46.13 -38.98 4.43
CA ASN A 692 45.74 -37.65 3.98
C ASN A 692 45.25 -37.59 2.51
N ARG A 693 45.77 -38.49 1.65
CA ARG A 693 45.50 -38.51 0.23
C ARG A 693 44.26 -39.31 -0.14
N LEU A 694 43.97 -40.34 0.63
CA LEU A 694 42.92 -41.34 0.32
C LEU A 694 41.65 -41.12 1.09
N THR A 695 41.65 -40.31 2.14
CA THR A 695 40.49 -40.09 2.98
C THR A 695 39.91 -38.69 2.82
N GLY A 696 38.64 -38.54 3.16
CA GLY A 696 37.95 -37.26 3.20
C GLY A 696 38.48 -36.28 4.26
N PRO A 697 37.79 -35.19 4.54
CA PRO A 697 38.27 -34.10 5.39
C PRO A 697 38.49 -34.47 6.84
N ASP A 698 37.90 -35.54 7.33
CA ASP A 698 38.04 -36.07 8.68
C ASP A 698 39.31 -36.90 8.84
N HIS A 699 39.98 -37.26 7.75
CA HIS A 699 41.19 -38.06 7.71
C HIS A 699 41.12 -39.31 8.59
N GLN A 700 39.97 -39.99 8.54
CA GLN A 700 39.72 -41.26 9.20
C GLN A 700 39.64 -42.39 8.22
N LEU A 701 40.26 -43.51 8.48
CA LEU A 701 40.22 -44.72 7.67
C LEU A 701 39.98 -45.94 8.56
N VAL A 702 38.99 -46.79 8.19
CA VAL A 702 38.77 -48.06 8.83
C VAL A 702 39.44 -49.14 7.98
N VAL A 703 40.20 -50.03 8.60
CA VAL A 703 40.80 -51.18 7.93
C VAL A 703 40.19 -52.44 8.51
N LYS A 704 39.40 -53.09 7.65
CA LYS A 704 38.73 -54.39 7.93
C LYS A 704 39.63 -55.53 7.41
N GLY A 705 39.66 -56.62 8.13
CA GLY A 705 40.45 -57.78 7.71
C GLY A 705 40.40 -58.94 8.71
N ASP A 706 41.29 -59.91 8.58
CA ASP A 706 41.34 -61.02 9.50
C ASP A 706 42.76 -61.30 10.03
N ALA A 707 42.93 -62.36 10.84
CA ALA A 707 44.22 -62.69 11.48
C ALA A 707 45.35 -63.11 10.51
N ALA A 708 45.09 -63.23 9.22
CA ALA A 708 46.09 -63.52 8.22
C ALA A 708 46.66 -62.23 7.60
N ASP A 709 46.02 -61.08 7.85
CA ASP A 709 46.41 -59.81 7.27
C ASP A 709 47.48 -59.08 8.13
N ASP A 710 48.39 -58.43 7.41
CA ASP A 710 49.44 -57.61 8.04
C ASP A 710 49.29 -56.13 7.62
N VAL A 711 49.13 -55.21 8.57
CA VAL A 711 49.12 -53.78 8.31
C VAL A 711 50.33 -53.09 9.00
N SER A 712 51.14 -52.45 8.19
CA SER A 712 52.25 -51.65 8.64
C SER A 712 51.92 -50.17 8.59
N LEU A 713 51.90 -49.47 9.74
CA LEU A 713 51.72 -48.04 9.80
C LEU A 713 53.08 -47.34 9.82
N SER A 714 53.35 -46.58 8.78
CA SER A 714 54.60 -45.83 8.62
C SER A 714 54.41 -44.35 8.91
N GLY A 715 55.06 -43.86 9.92
CA GLY A 715 54.99 -42.47 10.38
C GLY A 715 54.71 -42.36 11.86
N ASP A 716 54.31 -41.19 12.30
CA ASP A 716 54.09 -40.88 13.74
C ASP A 716 52.69 -41.33 14.22
N PHE A 717 52.36 -42.58 13.97
CA PHE A 717 51.12 -43.19 14.44
C PHE A 717 51.30 -43.74 15.86
N ALA A 718 50.30 -43.55 16.68
CA ALA A 718 50.24 -44.09 18.04
C ALA A 718 48.85 -44.68 18.35
N ALA A 719 48.83 -45.86 18.98
CA ALA A 719 47.57 -46.43 19.47
C ALA A 719 47.03 -45.55 20.61
N THR A 720 45.80 -45.07 20.45
CA THR A 720 45.15 -44.11 21.38
C THR A 720 43.94 -44.71 22.08
N GLY A 721 43.42 -45.85 21.64
CA GLY A 721 42.28 -46.50 22.23
C GLY A 721 41.72 -47.60 21.35
N THR A 722 40.50 -48.03 21.66
CA THR A 722 39.72 -48.97 20.84
C THR A 722 38.33 -48.40 20.58
N GLN A 723 37.75 -48.72 19.44
CA GLN A 723 36.39 -48.38 19.05
C GLN A 723 35.69 -49.64 18.55
N SER A 724 34.39 -49.77 18.83
CA SER A 724 33.57 -50.85 18.23
C SER A 724 32.71 -50.25 17.12
N ILE A 725 32.72 -50.90 15.98
CA ILE A 725 31.84 -50.62 14.83
C ILE A 725 31.16 -51.91 14.46
N ASP A 726 29.84 -51.95 14.41
CA ASP A 726 28.99 -53.11 14.05
C ASP A 726 29.30 -54.41 14.82
N GLY A 727 29.77 -54.22 16.04
CA GLY A 727 30.11 -55.37 16.95
C GLY A 727 31.57 -55.86 16.81
N GLN A 728 32.30 -55.41 15.81
CA GLN A 728 33.74 -55.66 15.68
C GLN A 728 34.53 -54.59 16.41
N THR A 729 35.68 -54.98 17.01
CA THR A 729 36.55 -54.10 17.73
C THR A 729 37.74 -53.65 16.87
N TYR A 730 38.04 -52.37 16.89
CA TYR A 730 39.15 -51.79 16.15
C TYR A 730 40.10 -51.10 17.12
N THR A 731 41.39 -51.25 16.89
CA THR A 731 42.39 -50.40 17.57
C THR A 731 42.56 -49.09 16.83
N VAL A 732 42.41 -47.99 17.54
CA VAL A 732 42.52 -46.63 16.97
C VAL A 732 44.00 -46.17 17.04
N TYR A 733 44.55 -45.88 15.88
CA TYR A 733 45.86 -45.27 15.73
C TYR A 733 45.68 -43.82 15.25
N THR A 734 46.22 -42.87 15.98
CA THR A 734 46.13 -41.45 15.65
C THR A 734 47.51 -40.92 15.26
N LEU A 735 47.56 -40.03 14.26
CA LEU A 735 48.78 -39.32 13.86
C LEU A 735 49.19 -38.35 14.99
N GLY A 736 50.48 -38.15 15.14
CA GLY A 736 51.05 -37.31 16.23
C GLY A 736 50.63 -35.84 16.22
N ASP A 737 50.18 -35.33 15.07
CA ASP A 737 49.59 -34.00 14.95
C ASP A 737 48.10 -33.93 15.32
N GLY A 738 47.48 -35.09 15.56
CA GLY A 738 46.03 -35.20 15.86
C GLY A 738 45.10 -35.01 14.69
N HIS A 739 45.60 -34.89 13.48
CA HIS A 739 44.80 -34.61 12.24
C HIS A 739 44.58 -35.84 11.38
N GLY A 740 44.43 -37.00 11.97
CA GLY A 740 44.07 -38.22 11.24
C GLY A 740 44.09 -39.45 12.12
N SER A 741 43.27 -40.41 11.81
CA SER A 741 43.17 -41.68 12.54
C SER A 741 42.92 -42.87 11.62
N VAL A 742 43.48 -44.01 12.02
CA VAL A 742 43.21 -45.30 11.37
C VAL A 742 42.67 -46.23 12.43
N LEU A 743 41.54 -46.83 12.13
CA LEU A 743 40.92 -47.89 12.94
C LEU A 743 41.23 -49.21 12.29
N ILE A 744 42.05 -50.01 12.94
CA ILE A 744 42.46 -51.32 12.42
C ILE A 744 41.77 -52.40 13.22
N ASP A 745 41.13 -53.32 12.52
CA ASP A 745 40.49 -54.51 13.09
C ASP A 745 41.45 -55.23 14.06
N ASP A 746 40.97 -55.57 15.24
CA ASP A 746 41.79 -56.19 16.28
C ASP A 746 42.36 -57.56 15.87
N ASP A 747 41.75 -58.21 14.89
CA ASP A 747 42.24 -59.47 14.35
C ASP A 747 43.48 -59.30 13.44
N ILE A 748 43.66 -58.11 12.87
CA ILE A 748 44.77 -57.82 11.96
C ILE A 748 46.09 -57.65 12.74
N HIS A 749 47.12 -58.25 12.21
CA HIS A 749 48.47 -58.04 12.75
C HIS A 749 49.04 -56.66 12.37
N THR A 750 49.08 -55.73 13.35
CA THR A 750 49.50 -54.34 13.10
C THR A 750 50.95 -54.11 13.55
N THR A 751 51.77 -53.51 12.70
CA THR A 751 53.15 -53.11 13.01
C THR A 751 53.33 -51.59 12.83
N LEU A 752 53.95 -50.91 13.77
CA LEU A 752 54.38 -49.50 13.65
C LEU A 752 55.81 -49.47 13.13
N ILE A 753 56.09 -48.78 12.02
CA ILE A 753 57.40 -48.77 11.33
C ILE A 753 57.88 -47.34 11.08
#